data_a4267a328a999638999615d2f8ab2c9f
#
_entry.id   a4267a328a999638999615d2f8ab2c9f
#
_cell.length_a   1.000
_cell.length_b   1.000
_cell.length_c   1.000
_cell.angle_alpha   90.00
_cell.angle_beta   90.00
_cell.angle_gamma   90.00
#
_symmetry.space_group_name_H-M   'P 1'
#
loop_
_entity.id
_entity.type
_entity.pdbx_description
1 polymer ?
#
loop_
_entity_poly.entity_id
_entity_poly.type
_entity_poly.pdbx_seq_one_letter_code
_entity_poly.pdbx_strand_id
1 'polypeptide(L)'
;MASLLNITRTKFLDAIRSVNPPGKWKILVVDEHSQRLLGTVLKQFDVLEENVTLIESITSYREPQPGFEAMYLLMSTSQNVDRVIKDFSGTKQYAAAHLFFIDGLADHLFQRLTSSDAEPHLQGLKELFINFQALEAQLFSLQDPSLFFSMYSPPRSDASAKAARDRLEEDLRFVSKALTNLCITLNEFPYIRYYVSPNHPPLGPLKPSAQTRPPPPPQEGSARWRTNLARGADARAYESVETDYVSKVLAFMVQSNLDEYKKNNPEFAVQKAGGDQRPRSTLIVTDRSMDMLAPFIHEFTYQAMANDLLPIENGKSYMYKFQSSVGTYEDKTATLSDSDSVWADVRHMHMREAIDKLMADFNKFLQDNAVFKGEGAASLNDMKEMLANLPQYQEQREKFSLHLSMAQECMSIFERDKLPAVANVEQCCATGVTAEGKSPKSLVEELVLLLDSRDVVNINKVRIIALYIQYRDGVPEEDRRRLYQHARLSLAEQDAINALLHMGIRIGRTPTDKDTKKKLKQKAISEEEYDLSRYRPASRIMLEEHVGNRLDVALFPYVKESPGNSQAASLRAQPVQQAPTSLRSQKPAWHRAAKPAAVSDNRQRVIVFIAGGVTYSEIREAYNLSTSLNKDIYIGSTHVITPRQFVDDLKVLDLGGVGSRSLPNGLKEKGGGQRPFQEYYDEKYYTKDAPPPPRPPPATSSRPSNKPIPMSASNSYSTTHSTTPSYSSYKDEKEEKKKKRGLFRF
;
A
#
# COMPACT_ATOMS: atom_id res chain seq x y z
N MET A 1 -18.44 -8.80 4.07
CA MET A 1 -17.35 -7.87 4.36
C MET A 1 -17.29 -6.80 3.27
N ALA A 2 -17.22 -5.53 3.62
CA ALA A 2 -17.13 -4.45 2.65
C ALA A 2 -15.68 -4.35 2.11
N SER A 3 -15.50 -4.63 0.82
CA SER A 3 -14.20 -4.50 0.15
C SER A 3 -13.84 -3.03 -0.02
N LEU A 4 -12.62 -2.65 0.38
CA LEU A 4 -12.10 -1.30 0.22
C LEU A 4 -12.00 -0.90 -1.26
N LEU A 5 -11.64 -1.86 -2.13
CA LEU A 5 -11.65 -1.67 -3.58
C LEU A 5 -13.05 -1.27 -4.08
N ASN A 6 -14.09 -1.99 -3.62
CA ASN A 6 -15.46 -1.70 -4.04
C ASN A 6 -15.95 -0.35 -3.50
N ILE A 7 -15.62 -0.02 -2.24
CA ILE A 7 -15.97 1.29 -1.65
C ILE A 7 -15.34 2.42 -2.48
N THR A 8 -14.05 2.31 -2.79
CA THR A 8 -13.33 3.33 -3.56
C THR A 8 -13.84 3.38 -4.99
N ARG A 9 -14.09 2.22 -5.63
CA ARG A 9 -14.70 2.11 -6.97
C ARG A 9 -16.05 2.82 -7.03
N THR A 10 -16.95 2.52 -6.08
CA THR A 10 -18.28 3.13 -6.00
C THR A 10 -18.18 4.65 -5.85
N LYS A 11 -17.27 5.12 -4.99
CA LYS A 11 -17.09 6.55 -4.75
C LYS A 11 -16.63 7.32 -6.01
N PHE A 12 -15.73 6.74 -6.81
CA PHE A 12 -15.36 7.30 -8.10
C PHE A 12 -16.51 7.27 -9.12
N LEU A 13 -17.22 6.14 -9.23
CA LEU A 13 -18.37 6.02 -10.14
C LEU A 13 -19.48 6.99 -9.75
N ASP A 14 -19.79 7.13 -8.47
CA ASP A 14 -20.81 8.08 -8.01
C ASP A 14 -20.42 9.54 -8.29
N ALA A 15 -19.12 9.87 -8.19
CA ALA A 15 -18.61 11.18 -8.59
C ALA A 15 -18.82 11.40 -10.10
N ILE A 16 -18.43 10.43 -10.93
CA ILE A 16 -18.60 10.52 -12.40
C ILE A 16 -20.08 10.60 -12.78
N ARG A 17 -20.95 9.79 -12.18
CA ARG A 17 -22.40 9.76 -12.41
C ARG A 17 -23.10 11.05 -11.95
N SER A 18 -22.56 11.73 -10.94
CA SER A 18 -23.15 12.96 -10.43
C SER A 18 -23.08 14.13 -11.43
N VAL A 19 -22.24 14.03 -12.46
CA VAL A 19 -22.13 15.02 -13.55
C VAL A 19 -22.98 14.58 -14.73
N ASN A 20 -24.11 15.28 -14.93
CA ASN A 20 -25.07 15.00 -16.00
C ASN A 20 -25.31 16.27 -16.83
N PRO A 21 -24.45 16.57 -17.81
CA PRO A 21 -24.62 17.74 -18.67
C PRO A 21 -25.84 17.62 -19.61
N PRO A 22 -26.39 18.70 -20.10
CA PRO A 22 -27.56 18.68 -21.02
C PRO A 22 -27.34 17.84 -22.29
N GLY A 23 -26.10 17.79 -22.78
CA GLY A 23 -25.70 16.96 -23.94
C GLY A 23 -25.46 15.49 -23.61
N LYS A 24 -25.65 15.05 -22.37
CA LYS A 24 -25.37 13.70 -21.85
C LYS A 24 -23.88 13.32 -21.80
N TRP A 25 -23.06 13.79 -22.73
CA TRP A 25 -21.66 13.43 -22.87
C TRP A 25 -20.74 14.45 -22.19
N LYS A 26 -19.68 13.98 -21.54
CA LYS A 26 -18.72 14.78 -20.79
C LYS A 26 -17.28 14.33 -21.05
N ILE A 27 -16.33 15.20 -20.76
CA ILE A 27 -14.89 14.92 -20.82
C ILE A 27 -14.37 14.79 -19.40
N LEU A 28 -13.54 13.79 -19.15
CA LEU A 28 -12.86 13.61 -17.86
C LEU A 28 -11.42 14.13 -17.97
N VAL A 29 -11.08 15.15 -17.20
CA VAL A 29 -9.72 15.72 -17.13
C VAL A 29 -9.06 15.27 -15.81
N VAL A 30 -7.90 14.63 -15.90
CA VAL A 30 -7.19 14.05 -14.76
C VAL A 30 -5.75 14.52 -14.69
N ASP A 31 -5.17 14.61 -13.50
CA ASP A 31 -3.72 14.63 -13.33
C ASP A 31 -3.15 13.20 -13.21
N GLU A 32 -1.84 13.08 -13.28
CA GLU A 32 -1.14 11.78 -13.24
C GLU A 32 -1.44 10.97 -11.98
N HIS A 33 -1.51 11.62 -10.80
CA HIS A 33 -1.77 10.93 -9.55
C HIS A 33 -3.23 10.48 -9.44
N SER A 34 -4.17 11.36 -9.79
CA SER A 34 -5.60 11.03 -9.81
C SER A 34 -5.91 9.91 -10.80
N GLN A 35 -5.25 9.91 -11.97
CA GLN A 35 -5.35 8.84 -12.96
C GLN A 35 -4.84 7.50 -12.42
N ARG A 36 -3.72 7.51 -11.68
CA ARG A 36 -3.21 6.29 -11.02
C ARG A 36 -4.18 5.75 -9.97
N LEU A 37 -4.76 6.62 -9.14
CA LEU A 37 -5.76 6.22 -8.13
C LEU A 37 -7.01 5.64 -8.80
N LEU A 38 -7.52 6.31 -9.82
CA LEU A 38 -8.68 5.85 -10.61
C LEU A 38 -8.40 4.47 -11.25
N GLY A 39 -7.23 4.32 -11.88
CA GLY A 39 -6.80 3.08 -12.56
C GLY A 39 -6.53 1.90 -11.63
N THR A 40 -6.43 2.12 -10.30
CA THR A 40 -6.32 1.04 -9.33
C THR A 40 -7.63 0.26 -9.19
N VAL A 41 -8.78 0.94 -9.33
CA VAL A 41 -10.12 0.37 -9.05
C VAL A 41 -11.06 0.35 -10.25
N LEU A 42 -10.79 1.12 -11.31
CA LEU A 42 -11.60 1.22 -12.53
C LEU A 42 -10.75 0.97 -13.77
N LYS A 43 -11.27 0.19 -14.70
CA LYS A 43 -10.73 0.09 -16.07
C LYS A 43 -11.20 1.29 -16.89
N GLN A 44 -10.47 1.62 -17.95
CA GLN A 44 -10.86 2.73 -18.85
C GLN A 44 -12.28 2.55 -19.41
N PHE A 45 -12.65 1.31 -19.73
CA PHE A 45 -13.98 0.99 -20.25
C PHE A 45 -15.10 1.30 -19.23
N ASP A 46 -14.91 0.99 -17.94
CA ASP A 46 -15.86 1.30 -16.86
C ASP A 46 -16.15 2.81 -16.79
N VAL A 47 -15.15 3.65 -17.06
CA VAL A 47 -15.29 5.11 -17.06
C VAL A 47 -16.04 5.60 -18.31
N LEU A 48 -15.74 5.01 -19.48
CA LEU A 48 -16.40 5.38 -20.74
C LEU A 48 -17.89 5.02 -20.75
N GLU A 49 -18.27 3.90 -20.09
CA GLU A 49 -19.69 3.51 -19.92
C GLU A 49 -20.53 4.57 -19.17
N GLU A 50 -19.90 5.40 -18.35
CA GLU A 50 -20.58 6.48 -17.61
C GLU A 50 -20.71 7.79 -18.41
N ASN A 51 -20.90 7.68 -19.73
CA ASN A 51 -21.03 8.79 -20.67
C ASN A 51 -19.81 9.75 -20.71
N VAL A 52 -18.63 9.22 -20.50
CA VAL A 52 -17.36 9.93 -20.73
C VAL A 52 -16.90 9.66 -22.15
N THR A 53 -16.74 10.70 -22.97
CA THR A 53 -16.28 10.54 -24.35
C THR A 53 -14.78 10.45 -24.47
N LEU A 54 -14.07 11.16 -23.58
CA LEU A 54 -12.62 11.29 -23.62
C LEU A 54 -12.06 11.45 -22.21
N ILE A 55 -10.89 10.84 -21.99
CA ILE A 55 -10.09 11.04 -20.76
C ILE A 55 -8.84 11.79 -21.16
N GLU A 56 -8.66 13.01 -20.64
CA GLU A 56 -7.55 13.89 -20.99
C GLU A 56 -6.64 14.15 -19.77
N SER A 57 -5.35 14.28 -20.02
CA SER A 57 -4.43 14.75 -18.98
C SER A 57 -4.41 16.27 -18.90
N ILE A 58 -4.49 16.80 -17.68
CA ILE A 58 -4.43 18.26 -17.45
C ILE A 58 -3.07 18.85 -17.83
N THR A 59 -2.01 18.05 -17.89
CA THR A 59 -0.65 18.47 -18.26
C THR A 59 -0.40 18.48 -19.76
N SER A 60 -1.25 17.80 -20.56
CA SER A 60 -1.09 17.68 -22.00
C SER A 60 -1.73 18.85 -22.74
N TYR A 61 -1.28 19.09 -23.97
CA TYR A 61 -2.01 19.98 -24.88
C TYR A 61 -3.39 19.37 -25.20
N ARG A 62 -4.44 20.15 -25.06
CA ARG A 62 -5.83 19.77 -25.32
C ARG A 62 -6.43 20.74 -26.34
N GLU A 63 -7.13 20.20 -27.31
CA GLU A 63 -7.87 21.04 -28.26
C GLU A 63 -9.13 21.58 -27.59
N PRO A 64 -9.49 22.86 -27.79
CA PRO A 64 -10.71 23.45 -27.25
C PRO A 64 -11.96 22.69 -27.69
N GLN A 65 -12.79 22.29 -26.74
CA GLN A 65 -14.06 21.59 -26.99
C GLN A 65 -15.23 22.31 -26.30
N PRO A 66 -15.61 23.49 -26.78
CA PRO A 66 -16.62 24.36 -26.14
C PRO A 66 -18.05 23.79 -26.16
N GLY A 67 -18.28 22.69 -26.87
CA GLY A 67 -19.55 21.96 -26.90
C GLY A 67 -19.73 20.92 -25.77
N PHE A 68 -18.69 20.65 -24.99
CA PHE A 68 -18.72 19.67 -23.91
C PHE A 68 -18.44 20.31 -22.55
N GLU A 69 -19.07 19.76 -21.51
CA GLU A 69 -18.70 20.07 -20.13
C GLU A 69 -17.60 19.12 -19.68
N ALA A 70 -16.67 19.63 -18.84
CA ALA A 70 -15.56 18.86 -18.32
C ALA A 70 -15.72 18.55 -16.83
N MET A 71 -15.49 17.30 -16.47
CA MET A 71 -15.28 16.87 -15.09
C MET A 71 -13.78 16.85 -14.83
N TYR A 72 -13.30 17.65 -13.90
CA TYR A 72 -11.92 17.67 -13.45
C TYR A 72 -11.78 16.80 -12.21
N LEU A 73 -10.97 15.76 -12.27
CA LEU A 73 -10.63 14.88 -11.14
C LEU A 73 -9.13 15.07 -10.82
N LEU A 74 -8.82 15.90 -9.84
CA LEU A 74 -7.50 16.46 -9.64
C LEU A 74 -7.03 16.38 -8.19
N MET A 75 -5.70 16.35 -8.00
CA MET A 75 -5.08 16.68 -6.72
C MET A 75 -5.26 18.15 -6.39
N SER A 76 -5.46 18.46 -5.09
CA SER A 76 -5.68 19.83 -4.59
C SER A 76 -4.36 20.64 -4.51
N THR A 77 -3.66 20.78 -5.63
CA THR A 77 -2.41 21.53 -5.75
C THR A 77 -2.66 22.92 -6.35
N SER A 78 -1.81 23.87 -5.96
CA SER A 78 -1.83 25.23 -6.55
C SER A 78 -1.68 25.18 -8.07
N GLN A 79 -0.81 24.30 -8.57
CA GLN A 79 -0.55 24.14 -10.00
C GLN A 79 -1.79 23.65 -10.76
N ASN A 80 -2.56 22.70 -10.21
CA ASN A 80 -3.78 22.21 -10.84
C ASN A 80 -4.88 23.28 -10.83
N VAL A 81 -4.99 24.06 -9.74
CA VAL A 81 -5.89 25.20 -9.66
C VAL A 81 -5.57 26.23 -10.76
N ASP A 82 -4.28 26.55 -10.95
CA ASP A 82 -3.85 27.48 -12.00
C ASP A 82 -4.15 26.97 -13.40
N ARG A 83 -4.01 25.67 -13.64
CA ARG A 83 -4.36 25.04 -14.91
C ARG A 83 -5.86 25.11 -15.20
N VAL A 84 -6.70 24.89 -14.19
CA VAL A 84 -8.16 25.04 -14.33
C VAL A 84 -8.51 26.50 -14.65
N ILE A 85 -7.93 27.45 -13.94
CA ILE A 85 -8.16 28.89 -14.23
C ILE A 85 -7.75 29.23 -15.66
N LYS A 86 -6.61 28.76 -16.12
CA LYS A 86 -6.09 28.96 -17.47
C LYS A 86 -7.02 28.40 -18.55
N ASP A 87 -7.68 27.28 -18.31
CA ASP A 87 -8.60 26.63 -19.26
C ASP A 87 -9.84 27.52 -19.57
N PHE A 88 -10.16 28.48 -18.68
CA PHE A 88 -11.28 29.41 -18.84
C PHE A 88 -10.85 30.87 -19.02
N SER A 89 -9.53 31.14 -19.00
CA SER A 89 -8.99 32.46 -19.29
C SER A 89 -8.82 32.67 -20.80
N GLY A 90 -9.55 33.60 -21.42
CA GLY A 90 -9.50 33.87 -22.85
C GLY A 90 -10.35 32.91 -23.68
N THR A 91 -9.72 32.07 -24.50
CA THR A 91 -10.44 31.02 -25.27
C THR A 91 -10.84 29.89 -24.35
N LYS A 92 -12.14 29.66 -24.19
CA LYS A 92 -12.65 28.59 -23.29
C LYS A 92 -12.33 27.24 -23.84
N GLN A 93 -11.75 26.41 -22.98
CA GLN A 93 -11.41 25.01 -23.30
C GLN A 93 -12.68 24.14 -23.38
N TYR A 94 -13.64 24.36 -22.46
CA TYR A 94 -14.90 23.62 -22.34
C TYR A 94 -16.08 24.56 -22.06
N ALA A 95 -17.30 24.03 -22.15
CA ALA A 95 -18.54 24.80 -21.87
C ALA A 95 -18.64 25.16 -20.38
N ALA A 96 -18.36 24.20 -19.50
CA ALA A 96 -18.40 24.33 -18.05
C ALA A 96 -17.45 23.31 -17.37
N ALA A 97 -17.16 23.57 -16.09
CA ALA A 97 -16.31 22.71 -15.25
C ALA A 97 -17.02 22.20 -14.00
N HIS A 98 -16.89 20.91 -13.75
CA HIS A 98 -17.25 20.25 -12.50
C HIS A 98 -15.98 19.80 -11.81
N LEU A 99 -15.63 20.41 -10.68
CA LEU A 99 -14.36 20.16 -9.99
C LEU A 99 -14.52 19.10 -8.92
N PHE A 100 -13.69 18.06 -8.97
CA PHE A 100 -13.57 17.02 -7.97
C PHE A 100 -12.13 16.92 -7.52
N PHE A 101 -11.87 17.27 -6.28
CA PHE A 101 -10.56 17.16 -5.69
C PHE A 101 -10.43 15.82 -4.92
N ILE A 102 -9.32 15.14 -5.14
CA ILE A 102 -9.00 13.86 -4.47
C ILE A 102 -8.86 14.03 -2.97
N ASP A 103 -8.34 15.19 -2.55
CA ASP A 103 -8.12 15.57 -1.16
C ASP A 103 -8.84 16.87 -0.83
N GLY A 104 -8.82 17.30 0.45
CA GLY A 104 -9.36 18.60 0.85
C GLY A 104 -8.65 19.77 0.17
N LEU A 105 -9.40 20.76 -0.31
CA LEU A 105 -8.88 21.97 -0.94
C LEU A 105 -8.62 23.05 0.12
N ALA A 106 -7.41 23.62 0.12
CA ALA A 106 -7.08 24.70 1.05
C ALA A 106 -7.88 25.98 0.76
N ASP A 107 -8.33 26.69 1.80
CA ASP A 107 -9.18 27.88 1.68
C ASP A 107 -8.65 28.95 0.71
N HIS A 108 -7.35 29.21 0.72
CA HIS A 108 -6.73 30.18 -0.17
C HIS A 108 -6.79 29.75 -1.65
N LEU A 109 -6.78 28.44 -1.96
CA LEU A 109 -6.95 27.91 -3.31
C LEU A 109 -8.41 27.99 -3.74
N PHE A 110 -9.34 27.73 -2.83
CA PHE A 110 -10.76 27.94 -3.08
C PHE A 110 -11.06 29.40 -3.39
N GLN A 111 -10.55 30.35 -2.58
CA GLN A 111 -10.68 31.79 -2.83
C GLN A 111 -10.08 32.20 -4.19
N ARG A 112 -8.94 31.61 -4.55
CA ARG A 112 -8.29 31.88 -5.84
C ARG A 112 -9.14 31.42 -7.03
N LEU A 113 -9.80 30.26 -6.92
CA LEU A 113 -10.76 29.79 -7.95
C LEU A 113 -11.97 30.72 -8.06
N THR A 114 -12.59 31.06 -6.95
CA THR A 114 -13.83 31.89 -6.92
C THR A 114 -13.60 33.35 -7.23
N SER A 115 -12.36 33.84 -7.18
CA SER A 115 -12.01 35.22 -7.61
C SER A 115 -11.41 35.31 -9.01
N SER A 116 -11.44 34.20 -9.77
CA SER A 116 -10.86 34.09 -11.11
C SER A 116 -11.92 34.18 -12.23
N ASP A 117 -11.46 34.32 -13.47
CA ASP A 117 -12.31 34.28 -14.67
C ASP A 117 -12.99 32.91 -14.88
N ALA A 118 -12.57 31.88 -14.18
CA ALA A 118 -13.18 30.56 -14.25
C ALA A 118 -14.51 30.47 -13.48
N GLU A 119 -14.74 31.30 -12.46
CA GLU A 119 -15.90 31.25 -11.56
C GLU A 119 -17.24 31.11 -12.27
N PRO A 120 -17.57 31.91 -13.32
CA PRO A 120 -18.86 31.84 -14.03
C PRO A 120 -19.08 30.50 -14.75
N HIS A 121 -18.03 29.71 -14.93
CA HIS A 121 -18.05 28.41 -15.62
C HIS A 121 -18.04 27.20 -14.67
N LEU A 122 -17.87 27.44 -13.36
CA LEU A 122 -17.87 26.39 -12.36
C LEU A 122 -19.31 26.00 -12.00
N GLN A 123 -19.68 24.74 -12.28
CA GLN A 123 -21.01 24.21 -11.96
C GLN A 123 -21.04 23.51 -10.60
N GLY A 124 -19.88 23.13 -10.06
CA GLY A 124 -19.78 22.48 -8.76
C GLY A 124 -18.36 22.16 -8.36
N LEU A 125 -18.16 22.06 -7.04
CA LEU A 125 -16.90 21.62 -6.43
C LEU A 125 -17.21 20.59 -5.35
N LYS A 126 -16.49 19.45 -5.38
CA LYS A 126 -16.58 18.40 -4.38
C LYS A 126 -15.18 17.90 -3.99
N GLU A 127 -15.01 17.57 -2.73
CA GLU A 127 -13.83 16.92 -2.17
C GLU A 127 -14.15 15.44 -1.94
N LEU A 128 -13.30 14.55 -2.44
CA LEU A 128 -13.55 13.10 -2.40
C LEU A 128 -12.92 12.40 -1.22
N PHE A 129 -11.83 12.92 -0.67
CA PHE A 129 -11.08 12.34 0.44
C PHE A 129 -10.66 10.87 0.19
N ILE A 130 -10.03 10.61 -0.96
CA ILE A 130 -9.59 9.27 -1.39
C ILE A 130 -8.10 9.22 -1.75
N ASN A 131 -7.28 10.08 -1.14
CA ASN A 131 -5.83 10.11 -1.37
C ASN A 131 -5.12 8.96 -0.63
N PHE A 132 -5.43 7.73 -1.02
CA PHE A 132 -4.76 6.48 -0.66
C PHE A 132 -5.04 5.44 -1.75
N GLN A 133 -4.20 4.42 -1.87
CA GLN A 133 -4.43 3.34 -2.84
C GLN A 133 -5.03 2.12 -2.14
N ALA A 134 -6.23 1.71 -2.55
CA ALA A 134 -6.78 0.42 -2.21
C ALA A 134 -6.11 -0.64 -3.11
N LEU A 135 -5.26 -1.47 -2.54
CA LEU A 135 -4.51 -2.50 -3.27
C LEU A 135 -5.27 -3.82 -3.34
N GLU A 136 -5.94 -4.17 -2.25
CA GLU A 136 -6.77 -5.38 -2.09
C GLU A 136 -8.02 -5.05 -1.28
N ALA A 137 -8.91 -6.03 -1.14
CA ALA A 137 -10.17 -5.84 -0.41
C ALA A 137 -9.98 -5.30 1.03
N GLN A 138 -8.87 -5.63 1.70
CA GLN A 138 -8.55 -5.22 3.07
C GLN A 138 -7.22 -4.46 3.18
N LEU A 139 -6.52 -4.24 2.07
CA LEU A 139 -5.20 -3.62 2.05
C LEU A 139 -5.25 -2.23 1.39
N PHE A 140 -4.70 -1.25 2.09
CA PHE A 140 -4.41 0.08 1.53
C PHE A 140 -2.94 0.46 1.71
N SER A 141 -2.45 1.33 0.84
CA SER A 141 -1.06 1.80 0.88
C SER A 141 -0.96 3.23 0.38
N LEU A 142 0.04 3.97 0.86
CA LEU A 142 0.40 5.27 0.29
C LEU A 142 1.36 5.13 -0.90
N GLN A 143 1.93 3.94 -1.09
CA GLN A 143 2.95 3.61 -2.09
C GLN A 143 4.14 4.59 -2.10
N ASP A 144 4.54 5.00 -0.91
CA ASP A 144 5.68 5.88 -0.71
C ASP A 144 6.74 5.24 0.19
N PRO A 145 7.62 4.40 -0.38
CA PRO A 145 8.71 3.77 0.36
C PRO A 145 9.79 4.76 0.82
N SER A 146 9.86 5.98 0.27
CA SER A 146 10.82 6.99 0.70
C SER A 146 10.60 7.44 2.14
N LEU A 147 9.36 7.35 2.64
CA LEU A 147 8.98 7.66 4.02
C LEU A 147 9.71 6.78 5.06
N PHE A 148 10.16 5.58 4.68
CA PHE A 148 10.98 4.73 5.55
C PHE A 148 12.26 5.44 5.98
N PHE A 149 12.95 6.10 5.05
CA PHE A 149 14.18 6.80 5.34
C PHE A 149 13.96 8.05 6.20
N SER A 150 12.90 8.81 5.99
CA SER A 150 12.60 9.98 6.83
C SER A 150 12.24 9.60 8.26
N MET A 151 11.66 8.42 8.48
CA MET A 151 11.28 7.91 9.80
C MET A 151 12.45 7.35 10.60
N TYR A 152 13.40 6.68 9.94
CA TYR A 152 14.39 5.85 10.63
C TYR A 152 15.85 6.26 10.39
N SER A 153 16.18 7.01 9.33
CA SER A 153 17.55 7.44 9.12
C SER A 153 18.02 8.36 10.25
N PRO A 154 19.19 8.09 10.82
CA PRO A 154 19.75 8.97 11.84
C PRO A 154 20.13 10.33 11.21
N PRO A 155 19.99 11.45 11.95
CA PRO A 155 20.55 12.71 11.52
C PRO A 155 22.08 12.61 11.37
N ARG A 156 22.63 13.12 10.27
CA ARG A 156 24.09 13.06 10.01
C ARG A 156 24.95 13.84 11.00
N SER A 157 24.37 14.85 11.63
CA SER A 157 25.01 15.68 12.64
C SER A 157 23.95 16.29 13.55
N ASP A 158 24.37 16.75 14.74
CA ASP A 158 23.49 17.48 15.66
C ASP A 158 22.91 18.76 15.01
N ALA A 159 23.67 19.42 14.15
CA ALA A 159 23.19 20.59 13.41
C ALA A 159 22.06 20.24 12.41
N SER A 160 22.05 19.03 11.85
CA SER A 160 21.01 18.57 10.91
C SER A 160 19.79 17.94 11.61
N ALA A 161 19.86 17.71 12.93
CA ALA A 161 18.80 17.04 13.68
C ALA A 161 17.47 17.78 13.62
N LYS A 162 17.49 19.12 13.72
CA LYS A 162 16.28 19.94 13.60
C LYS A 162 15.66 19.81 12.20
N ALA A 163 16.47 19.94 11.15
CA ALA A 163 16.00 19.83 9.77
C ALA A 163 15.43 18.44 9.46
N ALA A 164 16.02 17.38 10.02
CA ALA A 164 15.50 16.03 9.90
C ALA A 164 14.15 15.86 10.62
N ARG A 165 14.00 16.47 11.80
CA ARG A 165 12.73 16.46 12.55
C ARG A 165 11.64 17.25 11.83
N ASP A 166 11.93 18.44 11.31
CA ASP A 166 10.99 19.27 10.56
C ASP A 166 10.49 18.51 9.30
N ARG A 167 11.38 17.82 8.57
CA ARG A 167 11.02 16.99 7.43
C ARG A 167 10.15 15.82 7.82
N LEU A 168 10.51 15.09 8.90
CA LEU A 168 9.68 14.00 9.41
C LEU A 168 8.27 14.50 9.77
N GLU A 169 8.15 15.67 10.37
CA GLU A 169 6.87 16.26 10.72
C GLU A 169 6.02 16.58 9.47
N GLU A 170 6.61 17.11 8.40
CA GLU A 170 5.94 17.30 7.12
C GLU A 170 5.42 15.97 6.54
N ASP A 171 6.27 14.93 6.53
CA ASP A 171 5.90 13.59 6.05
C ASP A 171 4.79 12.96 6.92
N LEU A 172 4.85 13.11 8.24
CA LEU A 172 3.80 12.60 9.13
C LEU A 172 2.48 13.36 8.98
N ARG A 173 2.50 14.65 8.68
CA ARG A 173 1.29 15.42 8.32
C ARG A 173 0.65 14.87 7.04
N PHE A 174 1.46 14.54 6.04
CA PHE A 174 0.97 13.90 4.83
C PHE A 174 0.33 12.53 5.11
N VAL A 175 1.02 11.67 5.86
CA VAL A 175 0.50 10.34 6.27
C VAL A 175 -0.80 10.49 7.08
N SER A 176 -0.85 11.46 7.99
CA SER A 176 -2.04 11.70 8.82
C SER A 176 -3.25 12.14 7.99
N LYS A 177 -3.07 12.97 6.97
CA LYS A 177 -4.14 13.32 6.03
C LYS A 177 -4.65 12.12 5.25
N ALA A 178 -3.77 11.26 4.76
CA ALA A 178 -4.17 10.04 4.06
C ALA A 178 -4.97 9.07 4.95
N LEU A 179 -4.59 8.92 6.22
CA LEU A 179 -5.36 8.13 7.19
C LEU A 179 -6.72 8.78 7.51
N THR A 180 -6.77 10.10 7.59
CA THR A 180 -8.01 10.84 7.75
C THR A 180 -8.93 10.63 6.55
N ASN A 181 -8.40 10.67 5.32
CA ASN A 181 -9.14 10.38 4.09
C ASN A 181 -9.73 8.97 4.09
N LEU A 182 -8.96 7.98 4.55
CA LEU A 182 -9.47 6.62 4.72
C LEU A 182 -10.65 6.57 5.69
N CYS A 183 -10.53 7.19 6.87
CA CYS A 183 -11.60 7.25 7.85
C CYS A 183 -12.85 7.95 7.32
N ILE A 184 -12.69 9.05 6.59
CA ILE A 184 -13.80 9.78 5.93
C ILE A 184 -14.44 8.89 4.84
N THR A 185 -13.62 8.21 4.04
CA THR A 185 -14.13 7.29 3.00
C THR A 185 -14.91 6.13 3.57
N LEU A 186 -14.48 5.58 4.71
CA LEU A 186 -15.19 4.53 5.43
C LEU A 186 -16.37 5.04 6.25
N ASN A 187 -16.55 6.37 6.37
CA ASN A 187 -17.50 7.04 7.26
C ASN A 187 -17.34 6.58 8.73
N GLU A 188 -16.10 6.55 9.21
CA GLU A 188 -15.75 6.09 10.55
C GLU A 188 -15.05 7.18 11.36
N PHE A 189 -15.47 7.35 12.62
CA PHE A 189 -14.77 8.18 13.61
C PHE A 189 -14.24 7.26 14.71
N PRO A 190 -13.02 6.66 14.51
CA PRO A 190 -12.52 5.58 15.35
C PRO A 190 -12.07 6.04 16.74
N TYR A 191 -11.97 5.09 17.67
CA TYR A 191 -11.04 5.22 18.80
C TYR A 191 -9.63 5.06 18.24
N ILE A 192 -8.69 5.91 18.65
CA ILE A 192 -7.31 5.84 18.16
C ILE A 192 -6.38 5.35 19.25
N ARG A 193 -5.63 4.29 18.97
CA ARG A 193 -4.57 3.73 19.80
C ARG A 193 -3.24 3.83 19.06
N TYR A 194 -2.14 3.92 19.80
CA TYR A 194 -0.80 3.97 19.22
C TYR A 194 0.18 3.09 19.99
N TYR A 195 1.16 2.55 19.29
CA TYR A 195 2.19 1.69 19.87
C TYR A 195 3.27 2.52 20.58
N VAL A 196 3.68 2.08 21.76
CA VAL A 196 4.81 2.61 22.53
C VAL A 196 5.79 1.46 22.76
N SER A 197 7.01 1.60 22.25
CA SER A 197 8.00 0.54 22.38
C SER A 197 8.50 0.40 23.83
N PRO A 198 8.45 -0.82 24.41
CA PRO A 198 9.04 -1.08 25.72
C PRO A 198 10.55 -1.34 25.64
N ASN A 199 11.10 -1.52 24.44
CA ASN A 199 12.44 -2.05 24.22
C ASN A 199 13.47 -1.03 23.77
N HIS A 200 13.03 0.12 23.27
CA HIS A 200 13.91 1.17 22.76
C HIS A 200 13.28 2.57 22.91
N PRO A 201 14.10 3.64 23.03
CA PRO A 201 13.61 5.01 22.98
C PRO A 201 13.10 5.38 21.58
N PRO A 202 12.52 6.59 21.37
CA PRO A 202 12.22 7.10 20.03
C PRO A 202 13.39 6.95 19.06
N LEU A 203 13.09 6.63 17.79
CA LEU A 203 14.06 6.31 16.74
C LEU A 203 14.22 7.44 15.73
N GLY A 204 15.23 7.34 14.89
CA GLY A 204 15.49 8.27 13.79
C GLY A 204 15.60 9.73 14.26
N PRO A 205 14.94 10.69 13.56
CA PRO A 205 14.97 12.11 13.94
C PRO A 205 14.30 12.42 15.28
N LEU A 206 13.46 11.52 15.81
CA LEU A 206 12.82 11.70 17.13
C LEU A 206 13.70 11.26 18.30
N LYS A 207 14.86 10.66 18.02
CA LYS A 207 15.80 10.25 19.06
C LYS A 207 16.25 11.49 19.86
N PRO A 208 16.12 11.48 21.21
CA PRO A 208 16.55 12.60 22.03
C PRO A 208 18.05 12.87 21.86
N SER A 209 18.41 14.08 21.48
CA SER A 209 19.80 14.55 21.44
C SER A 209 20.10 15.46 22.63
N ALA A 210 21.38 15.66 22.94
CA ALA A 210 21.80 16.58 24.02
C ALA A 210 21.32 18.04 23.79
N GLN A 211 21.06 18.42 22.53
CA GLN A 211 20.61 19.78 22.18
C GLN A 211 19.05 19.89 22.20
N THR A 212 18.34 18.81 21.97
CA THR A 212 16.86 18.80 21.97
C THR A 212 16.29 18.39 23.32
N ARG A 213 17.13 17.83 24.21
CA ARG A 213 16.73 17.37 25.53
C ARG A 213 16.71 18.54 26.52
N PRO A 214 15.58 18.95 27.08
CA PRO A 214 15.57 19.90 28.16
C PRO A 214 16.35 19.33 29.34
N PRO A 215 16.96 20.17 30.20
CA PRO A 215 17.73 19.69 31.34
C PRO A 215 16.86 18.83 32.27
N PRO A 216 17.39 17.71 32.79
CA PRO A 216 16.62 16.83 33.66
C PRO A 216 16.05 17.59 34.86
N PRO A 217 14.84 17.25 35.31
CA PRO A 217 14.25 17.88 36.48
C PRO A 217 15.21 17.68 37.70
N PRO A 218 15.34 18.69 38.56
CA PRO A 218 16.22 18.58 39.73
C PRO A 218 15.78 17.44 40.62
N GLN A 219 16.73 16.74 41.24
CA GLN A 219 16.44 15.63 42.14
C GLN A 219 15.53 16.05 43.30
N GLU A 220 14.59 15.16 43.67
CA GLU A 220 13.68 15.34 44.79
C GLU A 220 14.44 15.70 46.08
N GLY A 221 14.01 16.77 46.74
CA GLY A 221 14.66 17.24 47.96
C GLY A 221 15.59 18.46 47.81
N SER A 222 15.94 18.91 46.60
CA SER A 222 16.72 20.13 46.40
C SER A 222 15.84 21.39 46.52
N ALA A 223 16.44 22.51 46.97
CA ALA A 223 15.74 23.80 47.03
C ALA A 223 15.25 24.26 45.63
N ARG A 224 15.87 23.80 44.55
CA ARG A 224 15.49 24.01 43.15
C ARG A 224 14.25 23.20 42.76
N TRP A 225 13.98 22.04 43.39
CA TRP A 225 12.76 21.24 43.18
C TRP A 225 11.50 22.02 43.57
N ARG A 226 11.52 22.72 44.71
CA ARG A 226 10.33 23.49 45.16
C ARG A 226 10.01 24.68 44.26
N THR A 227 11.01 25.32 43.66
CA THR A 227 10.78 26.38 42.69
C THR A 227 10.35 25.86 41.31
N ASN A 228 10.72 24.63 40.94
CA ASN A 228 10.33 24.03 39.65
C ASN A 228 9.00 23.28 39.71
N LEU A 229 8.48 22.92 40.90
CA LEU A 229 7.08 22.44 41.03
C LEU A 229 6.08 23.51 40.56
N ALA A 230 6.44 24.81 40.69
CA ALA A 230 5.66 25.92 40.11
C ALA A 230 5.83 26.04 38.59
N ARG A 231 6.81 25.35 37.96
CA ARG A 231 7.12 25.33 36.52
C ARG A 231 6.90 23.95 35.91
N GLY A 232 5.75 23.33 36.22
CA GLY A 232 5.37 22.01 35.71
C GLY A 232 5.39 21.84 34.15
N ALA A 233 5.60 22.93 33.42
CA ALA A 233 5.77 22.93 31.98
C ALA A 233 7.10 22.30 31.52
N ASP A 234 8.20 22.56 32.26
CA ASP A 234 9.55 22.07 31.88
C ASP A 234 9.71 20.56 32.12
N ALA A 235 9.11 20.05 33.22
CA ALA A 235 9.09 18.61 33.48
C ALA A 235 8.24 17.85 32.44
N ARG A 236 7.08 18.40 32.06
CA ARG A 236 6.23 17.83 30.99
C ARG A 236 6.89 17.89 29.64
N ALA A 237 7.63 18.97 29.33
CA ALA A 237 8.39 19.09 28.09
C ALA A 237 9.53 18.06 28.05
N TYR A 238 10.18 17.76 29.17
CA TYR A 238 11.22 16.72 29.25
C TYR A 238 10.65 15.32 29.03
N GLU A 239 9.54 15.00 29.68
CA GLU A 239 8.82 13.72 29.52
C GLU A 239 8.26 13.56 28.10
N SER A 240 7.77 14.64 27.47
CA SER A 240 7.19 14.58 26.13
C SER A 240 8.23 14.23 25.07
N VAL A 241 9.44 14.75 25.16
CA VAL A 241 10.54 14.46 24.21
C VAL A 241 10.99 13.00 24.31
N GLU A 242 10.97 12.39 25.50
CA GLU A 242 11.34 10.97 25.67
C GLU A 242 10.27 9.99 25.18
N THR A 243 9.07 10.46 24.93
CA THR A 243 7.92 9.62 24.53
C THR A 243 7.35 9.93 23.15
N ASP A 244 8.03 10.75 22.35
CA ASP A 244 7.61 11.12 21.01
C ASP A 244 7.97 10.03 19.99
N TYR A 245 7.24 8.90 20.04
CA TYR A 245 7.33 7.86 19.02
C TYR A 245 6.60 8.28 17.74
N VAL A 246 7.06 7.78 16.57
CA VAL A 246 6.40 8.02 15.26
C VAL A 246 4.92 7.68 15.31
N SER A 247 4.59 6.52 15.87
CA SER A 247 3.21 6.05 16.07
C SER A 247 2.36 7.01 16.91
N LYS A 248 2.94 7.58 18.01
CA LYS A 248 2.26 8.56 18.87
C LYS A 248 1.99 9.85 18.13
N VAL A 249 3.05 10.46 17.54
CA VAL A 249 2.92 11.74 16.83
C VAL A 249 1.88 11.63 15.72
N LEU A 250 1.95 10.55 14.93
CA LEU A 250 0.99 10.28 13.86
C LEU A 250 -0.44 10.13 14.39
N ALA A 251 -0.64 9.36 15.46
CA ALA A 251 -1.97 9.14 16.03
C ALA A 251 -2.62 10.43 16.52
N PHE A 252 -1.84 11.32 17.15
CA PHE A 252 -2.33 12.63 17.59
C PHE A 252 -2.68 13.55 16.43
N MET A 253 -1.87 13.54 15.34
CA MET A 253 -2.18 14.30 14.12
C MET A 253 -3.48 13.81 13.47
N VAL A 254 -3.68 12.49 13.35
CA VAL A 254 -4.93 11.91 12.81
C VAL A 254 -6.12 12.29 13.66
N GLN A 255 -5.99 12.22 14.99
CA GLN A 255 -7.08 12.61 15.89
C GLN A 255 -7.44 14.09 15.71
N SER A 256 -6.45 14.97 15.62
CA SER A 256 -6.67 16.40 15.41
C SER A 256 -7.39 16.68 14.07
N ASN A 257 -6.96 16.04 12.99
CA ASN A 257 -7.58 16.19 11.68
C ASN A 257 -9.03 15.68 11.66
N LEU A 258 -9.31 14.55 12.33
CA LEU A 258 -10.66 13.99 12.42
C LEU A 258 -11.59 14.85 13.29
N ASP A 259 -11.06 15.43 14.36
CA ASP A 259 -11.84 16.36 15.21
C ASP A 259 -12.23 17.62 14.44
N GLU A 260 -11.28 18.19 13.70
CA GLU A 260 -11.52 19.36 12.83
C GLU A 260 -12.54 19.04 11.74
N TYR A 261 -12.36 17.91 11.05
CA TYR A 261 -13.31 17.48 10.03
C TYR A 261 -14.71 17.27 10.59
N LYS A 262 -14.84 16.61 11.75
CA LYS A 262 -16.13 16.37 12.40
C LYS A 262 -16.80 17.67 12.86
N LYS A 263 -16.02 18.66 13.31
CA LYS A 263 -16.52 19.99 13.67
C LYS A 263 -17.16 20.69 12.48
N ASN A 264 -16.51 20.59 11.31
CA ASN A 264 -16.99 21.20 10.06
C ASN A 264 -18.09 20.37 9.38
N ASN A 265 -18.16 19.05 9.67
CA ASN A 265 -19.14 18.11 9.13
C ASN A 265 -19.88 17.36 10.24
N PRO A 266 -20.90 17.95 10.90
CA PRO A 266 -21.58 17.33 12.05
C PRO A 266 -22.22 15.98 11.73
N GLU A 267 -22.63 15.75 10.48
CA GLU A 267 -23.25 14.48 10.03
C GLU A 267 -22.24 13.34 9.84
N PHE A 268 -20.93 13.63 9.87
CA PHE A 268 -19.88 12.62 9.71
C PHE A 268 -19.95 11.58 10.83
N ALA A 269 -19.98 10.31 10.43
CA ALA A 269 -20.02 9.13 11.33
C ALA A 269 -21.19 9.14 12.33
N VAL A 270 -22.30 9.86 12.02
CA VAL A 270 -23.53 9.80 12.83
C VAL A 270 -24.33 8.55 12.42
N GLN A 271 -24.64 7.72 13.38
CA GLN A 271 -25.51 6.56 13.18
C GLN A 271 -26.96 7.04 13.04
N LYS A 272 -27.59 6.76 11.89
CA LYS A 272 -28.99 7.10 11.68
C LYS A 272 -29.89 6.22 12.54
N ALA A 273 -30.85 6.83 13.23
CA ALA A 273 -31.86 6.11 14.01
C ALA A 273 -32.63 5.15 13.06
N GLY A 274 -32.62 3.84 13.37
CA GLY A 274 -33.23 2.80 12.54
C GLY A 274 -32.31 2.17 11.48
N GLY A 275 -31.06 2.60 11.32
CA GLY A 275 -30.04 1.94 10.53
C GLY A 275 -29.26 0.89 11.33
N ASP A 276 -28.42 0.12 10.64
CA ASP A 276 -27.52 -0.85 11.24
C ASP A 276 -26.59 -0.18 12.24
N GLN A 277 -26.76 -0.50 13.53
CA GLN A 277 -25.90 0.02 14.59
C GLN A 277 -24.58 -0.74 14.62
N ARG A 278 -23.60 -0.27 13.84
CA ARG A 278 -22.23 -0.80 13.90
C ARG A 278 -21.51 -0.23 15.12
N PRO A 279 -20.83 -1.05 15.94
CA PRO A 279 -19.99 -0.55 17.02
C PRO A 279 -18.89 0.39 16.47
N ARG A 280 -18.56 1.44 17.23
CA ARG A 280 -17.50 2.38 16.86
C ARG A 280 -16.20 1.65 16.56
N SER A 281 -15.57 2.00 15.46
CA SER A 281 -14.32 1.40 14.99
C SER A 281 -13.13 1.78 15.86
N THR A 282 -12.01 1.06 15.66
CA THR A 282 -10.72 1.38 16.30
C THR A 282 -9.66 1.51 15.22
N LEU A 283 -8.85 2.57 15.27
CA LEU A 283 -7.62 2.73 14.51
C LEU A 283 -6.44 2.45 15.44
N ILE A 284 -5.57 1.51 15.07
CA ILE A 284 -4.33 1.19 15.79
C ILE A 284 -3.16 1.63 14.91
N VAL A 285 -2.42 2.63 15.38
CA VAL A 285 -1.24 3.15 14.70
C VAL A 285 0.01 2.51 15.31
N THR A 286 0.75 1.78 14.49
CA THR A 286 2.03 1.16 14.86
C THR A 286 3.13 1.63 13.92
N ASP A 287 4.35 1.19 14.17
CA ASP A 287 5.48 1.39 13.27
C ASP A 287 6.29 0.09 13.09
N ARG A 288 7.21 0.09 12.12
CA ARG A 288 7.97 -1.11 11.76
C ARG A 288 8.78 -1.68 12.92
N SER A 289 9.19 -0.88 13.88
CA SER A 289 9.98 -1.33 15.04
C SER A 289 9.21 -2.28 15.98
N MET A 290 7.89 -2.34 15.89
CA MET A 290 7.06 -3.27 16.66
C MET A 290 7.40 -4.73 16.35
N ASP A 291 7.71 -5.03 15.11
CA ASP A 291 8.03 -6.38 14.64
C ASP A 291 9.14 -6.37 13.60
N MET A 292 10.37 -6.55 14.07
CA MET A 292 11.54 -6.62 13.22
C MET A 292 11.88 -8.04 12.77
N LEU A 293 11.09 -9.04 13.13
CA LEU A 293 11.26 -10.41 12.66
C LEU A 293 10.57 -10.64 11.33
N ALA A 294 9.33 -10.14 11.20
CA ALA A 294 8.49 -10.35 10.01
C ALA A 294 9.19 -10.04 8.67
N PRO A 295 9.98 -8.96 8.50
CA PRO A 295 10.65 -8.68 7.23
C PRO A 295 11.78 -9.64 6.85
N PHE A 296 12.28 -10.48 7.79
CA PHE A 296 13.40 -11.37 7.56
C PHE A 296 13.01 -12.84 7.40
N ILE A 297 11.79 -13.22 7.78
CA ILE A 297 11.33 -14.62 7.75
C ILE A 297 10.83 -14.98 6.36
N HIS A 298 11.18 -16.17 5.85
CA HIS A 298 10.52 -16.75 4.70
C HIS A 298 9.09 -17.17 5.08
N GLU A 299 8.13 -16.63 4.35
CA GLU A 299 6.72 -16.96 4.49
C GLU A 299 6.28 -17.84 3.31
N PHE A 300 5.78 -19.04 3.58
CA PHE A 300 5.44 -20.03 2.57
C PHE A 300 3.96 -20.02 2.17
N THR A 301 3.29 -18.86 2.26
CA THR A 301 2.04 -18.62 1.57
C THR A 301 2.30 -18.16 0.15
N TYR A 302 1.39 -18.45 -0.78
CA TYR A 302 1.63 -18.27 -2.21
C TYR A 302 2.02 -16.81 -2.56
N GLN A 303 1.27 -15.82 -2.11
CA GLN A 303 1.57 -14.41 -2.39
C GLN A 303 2.90 -13.95 -1.78
N ALA A 304 3.15 -14.29 -0.52
CA ALA A 304 4.39 -13.90 0.14
C ALA A 304 5.60 -14.55 -0.51
N MET A 305 5.52 -15.85 -0.79
CA MET A 305 6.59 -16.61 -1.42
C MET A 305 6.87 -16.13 -2.86
N ALA A 306 5.82 -15.88 -3.64
CA ALA A 306 5.96 -15.36 -4.99
C ALA A 306 6.64 -13.98 -5.01
N ASN A 307 6.25 -13.05 -4.12
CA ASN A 307 6.87 -11.72 -4.04
C ASN A 307 8.28 -11.71 -3.43
N ASP A 308 8.65 -12.71 -2.65
CA ASP A 308 10.02 -12.86 -2.12
C ASP A 308 10.98 -13.47 -3.16
N LEU A 309 10.52 -14.49 -3.89
CA LEU A 309 11.37 -15.32 -4.74
C LEU A 309 11.34 -14.93 -6.23
N LEU A 310 10.20 -14.48 -6.75
CA LEU A 310 10.05 -14.17 -8.17
C LEU A 310 10.28 -12.67 -8.45
N PRO A 311 10.68 -12.31 -9.69
CA PRO A 311 10.88 -10.92 -10.09
C PRO A 311 9.55 -10.21 -10.36
N ILE A 312 8.73 -10.06 -9.31
CA ILE A 312 7.46 -9.34 -9.39
C ILE A 312 7.73 -7.85 -9.15
N GLU A 313 7.38 -7.02 -10.12
CA GLU A 313 7.54 -5.57 -10.02
C GLU A 313 6.36 -4.92 -9.29
N ASN A 314 6.68 -4.14 -8.24
CA ASN A 314 5.72 -3.39 -7.44
C ASN A 314 4.56 -4.25 -6.88
N GLY A 315 4.79 -5.55 -6.67
CA GLY A 315 3.78 -6.50 -6.19
C GLY A 315 2.64 -6.79 -7.17
N LYS A 316 2.75 -6.37 -8.43
CA LYS A 316 1.64 -6.44 -9.41
C LYS A 316 2.03 -7.00 -10.76
N SER A 317 3.22 -6.69 -11.28
CA SER A 317 3.60 -7.04 -12.65
C SER A 317 4.58 -8.19 -12.64
N TYR A 318 4.24 -9.27 -13.33
CA TYR A 318 5.09 -10.45 -13.49
C TYR A 318 5.24 -10.81 -14.96
N MET A 319 6.48 -10.88 -15.43
CA MET A 319 6.81 -11.32 -16.80
C MET A 319 7.07 -12.82 -16.82
N TYR A 320 6.39 -13.54 -17.70
CA TYR A 320 6.52 -15.00 -17.83
C TYR A 320 6.50 -15.44 -19.28
N LYS A 321 7.03 -16.64 -19.54
CA LYS A 321 7.00 -17.28 -20.85
C LYS A 321 5.73 -18.11 -20.99
N PHE A 322 4.88 -17.71 -21.91
CA PHE A 322 3.65 -18.42 -22.25
C PHE A 322 3.87 -19.30 -23.48
N GLN A 323 3.50 -20.56 -23.41
CA GLN A 323 3.52 -21.46 -24.55
C GLN A 323 2.21 -21.31 -25.34
N SER A 324 2.32 -20.74 -26.54
CA SER A 324 1.21 -20.61 -27.48
C SER A 324 0.69 -21.99 -27.93
N SER A 325 -0.55 -22.05 -28.43
CA SER A 325 -1.14 -23.27 -29.03
C SER A 325 -0.33 -23.83 -30.21
N VAL A 326 0.51 -23.02 -30.81
CA VAL A 326 1.39 -23.41 -31.95
C VAL A 326 2.76 -23.94 -31.46
N GLY A 327 2.99 -23.99 -30.13
CA GLY A 327 4.24 -24.50 -29.56
C GLY A 327 5.36 -23.47 -29.48
N THR A 328 5.14 -22.22 -29.86
CA THR A 328 6.08 -21.10 -29.69
C THR A 328 5.94 -20.49 -28.30
N TYR A 329 7.08 -20.05 -27.71
CA TYR A 329 7.08 -19.32 -26.45
C TYR A 329 7.02 -17.82 -26.72
N GLU A 330 6.14 -17.14 -26.03
CA GLU A 330 5.95 -15.68 -26.06
C GLU A 330 6.15 -15.11 -24.66
N ASP A 331 6.84 -13.98 -24.56
CA ASP A 331 6.97 -13.26 -23.28
C ASP A 331 5.68 -12.46 -23.05
N LYS A 332 4.97 -12.78 -21.97
CA LYS A 332 3.74 -12.08 -21.55
C LYS A 332 3.94 -11.43 -20.19
N THR A 333 3.28 -10.30 -19.98
CA THR A 333 3.24 -9.64 -18.69
C THR A 333 1.85 -9.82 -18.07
N ALA A 334 1.79 -10.43 -16.90
CA ALA A 334 0.58 -10.58 -16.12
C ALA A 334 0.46 -9.49 -15.05
N THR A 335 -0.78 -9.07 -14.77
CA THR A 335 -1.07 -8.17 -13.66
C THR A 335 -1.77 -8.96 -12.55
N LEU A 336 -1.09 -9.12 -11.41
CA LEU A 336 -1.61 -9.78 -10.23
C LEU A 336 -2.51 -8.81 -9.46
N SER A 337 -3.80 -9.07 -9.45
CA SER A 337 -4.80 -8.21 -8.79
C SER A 337 -6.08 -8.99 -8.46
N ASP A 338 -6.98 -8.39 -7.68
CA ASP A 338 -8.29 -8.98 -7.34
C ASP A 338 -9.20 -9.23 -8.57
N SER A 339 -8.83 -8.71 -9.75
CA SER A 339 -9.52 -9.04 -11.00
C SER A 339 -9.17 -10.44 -11.54
N ASP A 340 -8.09 -11.04 -11.06
CA ASP A 340 -7.75 -12.42 -11.30
C ASP A 340 -8.34 -13.30 -10.20
N SER A 341 -9.40 -14.03 -10.54
CA SER A 341 -10.11 -14.90 -9.59
C SER A 341 -9.23 -16.02 -9.06
N VAL A 342 -8.34 -16.58 -9.90
CA VAL A 342 -7.42 -17.65 -9.49
C VAL A 342 -6.45 -17.13 -8.44
N TRP A 343 -5.84 -15.95 -8.69
CA TRP A 343 -4.98 -15.28 -7.72
C TRP A 343 -5.69 -14.97 -6.40
N ALA A 344 -6.86 -14.35 -6.48
CA ALA A 344 -7.64 -13.94 -5.32
C ALA A 344 -8.00 -15.12 -4.40
N ASP A 345 -8.27 -16.29 -4.99
CA ASP A 345 -8.66 -17.50 -4.25
C ASP A 345 -7.49 -18.17 -3.53
N VAL A 346 -6.26 -18.17 -4.13
CA VAL A 346 -5.14 -18.97 -3.59
C VAL A 346 -4.05 -18.15 -2.91
N ARG A 347 -4.00 -16.84 -3.10
CA ARG A 347 -2.86 -16.00 -2.70
C ARG A 347 -2.49 -16.09 -1.22
N HIS A 348 -3.46 -16.27 -0.32
CA HIS A 348 -3.25 -16.35 1.13
C HIS A 348 -3.09 -17.78 1.66
N MET A 349 -3.23 -18.79 0.79
CA MET A 349 -3.06 -20.19 1.16
C MET A 349 -1.59 -20.55 1.31
N HIS A 350 -1.28 -21.51 2.19
CA HIS A 350 0.04 -22.12 2.21
C HIS A 350 0.37 -22.70 0.83
N MET A 351 1.63 -22.64 0.39
CA MET A 351 2.03 -23.04 -0.97
C MET A 351 1.55 -24.45 -1.33
N ARG A 352 1.62 -25.40 -0.39
CA ARG A 352 1.12 -26.77 -0.59
C ARG A 352 -0.38 -26.77 -0.90
N GLU A 353 -1.18 -26.10 -0.09
CA GLU A 353 -2.64 -26.01 -0.29
C GLU A 353 -2.97 -25.27 -1.58
N ALA A 354 -2.21 -24.22 -1.90
CA ALA A 354 -2.39 -23.46 -3.14
C ALA A 354 -2.12 -24.33 -4.38
N ILE A 355 -1.06 -25.14 -4.37
CA ILE A 355 -0.76 -26.09 -5.46
C ILE A 355 -1.87 -27.12 -5.60
N ASP A 356 -2.28 -27.76 -4.49
CA ASP A 356 -3.34 -28.78 -4.50
C ASP A 356 -4.64 -28.22 -5.06
N LYS A 357 -5.01 -26.99 -4.63
CA LYS A 357 -6.20 -26.28 -5.13
C LYS A 357 -6.07 -25.90 -6.60
N LEU A 358 -4.95 -25.33 -7.02
CA LEU A 358 -4.72 -24.97 -8.44
C LEU A 358 -4.83 -26.20 -9.35
N MET A 359 -4.28 -27.34 -8.95
CA MET A 359 -4.37 -28.57 -9.71
C MET A 359 -5.81 -29.11 -9.75
N ALA A 360 -6.52 -29.08 -8.62
CA ALA A 360 -7.91 -29.52 -8.56
C ALA A 360 -8.83 -28.63 -9.40
N ASP A 361 -8.72 -27.32 -9.28
CA ASP A 361 -9.53 -26.34 -10.01
C ASP A 361 -9.23 -26.39 -11.53
N PHE A 362 -7.96 -26.56 -11.90
CA PHE A 362 -7.56 -26.74 -13.31
C PHE A 362 -8.12 -28.03 -13.90
N ASN A 363 -8.04 -29.15 -13.18
CA ASN A 363 -8.61 -30.42 -13.64
C ASN A 363 -10.14 -30.32 -13.80
N LYS A 364 -10.82 -29.67 -12.86
CA LYS A 364 -12.25 -29.39 -12.95
C LYS A 364 -12.57 -28.52 -14.17
N PHE A 365 -11.82 -27.43 -14.36
CA PHE A 365 -11.96 -26.55 -15.53
C PHE A 365 -11.81 -27.32 -16.85
N LEU A 366 -10.84 -28.25 -16.94
CA LEU A 366 -10.66 -29.09 -18.12
C LEU A 366 -11.84 -30.07 -18.34
N GLN A 367 -12.43 -30.60 -17.27
CA GLN A 367 -13.60 -31.48 -17.34
C GLN A 367 -14.84 -30.71 -17.75
N ASP A 368 -15.12 -29.58 -17.13
CA ASP A 368 -16.28 -28.73 -17.41
C ASP A 368 -16.23 -28.16 -18.85
N ASN A 369 -15.06 -28.10 -19.46
CA ASN A 369 -14.82 -27.57 -20.80
C ASN A 369 -14.31 -28.64 -21.79
N ALA A 370 -14.68 -29.89 -21.61
CA ALA A 370 -14.25 -31.02 -22.49
C ALA A 370 -14.61 -30.81 -23.96
N VAL A 371 -15.71 -30.10 -24.23
CA VAL A 371 -16.16 -29.73 -25.59
C VAL A 371 -15.10 -28.96 -26.37
N PHE A 372 -14.27 -28.10 -25.71
CA PHE A 372 -13.19 -27.36 -26.34
C PHE A 372 -12.00 -28.26 -26.78
N LYS A 373 -11.96 -29.51 -26.32
CA LYS A 373 -10.97 -30.50 -26.75
C LYS A 373 -11.37 -31.29 -27.99
N GLY A 374 -12.55 -31.00 -28.58
CA GLY A 374 -13.07 -31.72 -29.71
C GLY A 374 -13.84 -33.03 -29.36
N GLU A 375 -14.04 -33.27 -28.06
CA GLU A 375 -14.79 -34.43 -27.57
C GLU A 375 -16.23 -34.00 -27.24
N GLY A 376 -17.14 -34.01 -28.21
CA GLY A 376 -18.56 -33.87 -27.90
C GLY A 376 -19.37 -32.74 -28.51
N ALA A 377 -18.88 -31.99 -29.50
CA ALA A 377 -19.71 -31.04 -30.25
C ALA A 377 -20.71 -31.81 -31.16
N ALA A 378 -21.89 -32.09 -30.63
CA ALA A 378 -22.92 -32.88 -31.32
C ALA A 378 -23.90 -32.00 -32.11
N SER A 379 -23.94 -30.67 -31.89
CA SER A 379 -24.91 -29.80 -32.56
C SER A 379 -24.29 -28.46 -32.99
N LEU A 380 -24.93 -27.82 -33.97
CA LEU A 380 -24.58 -26.50 -34.49
C LEU A 380 -24.73 -25.38 -33.42
N ASN A 381 -25.63 -25.59 -32.44
CA ASN A 381 -25.81 -24.72 -31.29
C ASN A 381 -24.64 -24.84 -30.34
N ASP A 382 -24.11 -26.03 -30.08
CA ASP A 382 -22.95 -26.27 -29.24
C ASP A 382 -21.71 -25.60 -29.84
N MET A 383 -21.52 -25.68 -31.16
CA MET A 383 -20.44 -24.97 -31.88
C MET A 383 -20.57 -23.45 -31.77
N LYS A 384 -21.79 -22.90 -31.82
CA LYS A 384 -22.03 -21.45 -31.70
C LYS A 384 -21.77 -20.96 -30.29
N GLU A 385 -22.18 -21.70 -29.28
CA GLU A 385 -21.89 -21.42 -27.86
C GLU A 385 -20.41 -21.56 -27.56
N MET A 386 -19.74 -22.57 -28.10
CA MET A 386 -18.30 -22.75 -28.03
C MET A 386 -17.55 -21.54 -28.60
N LEU A 387 -17.91 -21.06 -29.78
CA LEU A 387 -17.29 -19.88 -30.40
C LEU A 387 -17.50 -18.60 -29.56
N ALA A 388 -18.66 -18.44 -28.93
CA ALA A 388 -18.96 -17.31 -28.06
C ALA A 388 -18.14 -17.34 -26.76
N ASN A 389 -17.92 -18.52 -26.20
CA ASN A 389 -17.18 -18.71 -24.93
C ASN A 389 -15.68 -18.93 -25.09
N LEU A 390 -15.17 -19.05 -26.32
CA LEU A 390 -13.76 -19.31 -26.61
C LEU A 390 -12.80 -18.27 -25.97
N PRO A 391 -13.07 -16.95 -26.00
CA PRO A 391 -12.21 -15.97 -25.36
C PRO A 391 -12.11 -16.17 -23.84
N GLN A 392 -13.22 -16.46 -23.16
CA GLN A 392 -13.25 -16.70 -21.71
C GLN A 392 -12.50 -17.99 -21.35
N TYR A 393 -12.65 -19.04 -22.15
CA TYR A 393 -11.90 -20.28 -21.98
C TYR A 393 -10.38 -20.03 -22.10
N GLN A 394 -9.95 -19.27 -23.11
CA GLN A 394 -8.53 -18.93 -23.30
C GLN A 394 -8.00 -18.10 -22.13
N GLU A 395 -8.72 -17.09 -21.69
CA GLU A 395 -8.34 -16.26 -20.55
C GLU A 395 -8.17 -17.09 -19.27
N GLN A 396 -9.13 -17.97 -18.95
CA GLN A 396 -9.06 -18.83 -17.76
C GLN A 396 -7.88 -19.83 -17.85
N ARG A 397 -7.68 -20.43 -19.02
CA ARG A 397 -6.53 -21.31 -19.27
C ARG A 397 -5.20 -20.60 -19.07
N GLU A 398 -5.08 -19.36 -19.55
CA GLU A 398 -3.88 -18.55 -19.38
C GLU A 398 -3.64 -18.24 -17.90
N LYS A 399 -4.67 -17.90 -17.11
CA LYS A 399 -4.57 -17.68 -15.67
C LYS A 399 -4.07 -18.92 -14.94
N PHE A 400 -4.67 -20.08 -15.18
CA PHE A 400 -4.19 -21.33 -14.56
C PHE A 400 -2.75 -21.66 -14.96
N SER A 401 -2.39 -21.51 -16.24
CA SER A 401 -1.03 -21.73 -16.72
C SER A 401 -0.03 -20.81 -16.04
N LEU A 402 -0.37 -19.53 -15.88
CA LEU A 402 0.44 -18.55 -15.17
C LEU A 402 0.71 -18.99 -13.72
N HIS A 403 -0.35 -19.26 -12.95
CA HIS A 403 -0.21 -19.57 -11.53
C HIS A 403 0.45 -20.93 -11.26
N LEU A 404 0.22 -21.93 -12.10
CA LEU A 404 0.95 -23.20 -12.02
C LEU A 404 2.45 -23.01 -12.32
N SER A 405 2.80 -22.19 -13.32
CA SER A 405 4.20 -21.87 -13.64
C SER A 405 4.87 -21.08 -12.53
N MET A 406 4.18 -20.10 -11.92
CA MET A 406 4.69 -19.33 -10.79
C MET A 406 4.93 -20.24 -9.56
N ALA A 407 3.99 -21.11 -9.25
CA ALA A 407 4.13 -22.05 -8.13
C ALA A 407 5.29 -23.03 -8.36
N GLN A 408 5.44 -23.55 -9.59
CA GLN A 408 6.54 -24.42 -9.94
C GLN A 408 7.89 -23.71 -9.82
N GLU A 409 8.02 -22.47 -10.29
CA GLU A 409 9.26 -21.70 -10.18
C GLU A 409 9.59 -21.39 -8.70
N CYS A 410 8.60 -21.04 -7.89
CA CYS A 410 8.79 -20.89 -6.44
C CYS A 410 9.34 -22.15 -5.80
N MET A 411 8.80 -23.34 -6.14
CA MET A 411 9.27 -24.62 -5.59
C MET A 411 10.66 -24.98 -6.11
N SER A 412 10.99 -24.65 -7.37
CA SER A 412 12.33 -24.83 -7.91
C SER A 412 13.38 -24.02 -7.14
N ILE A 413 13.05 -22.74 -6.84
CA ILE A 413 13.92 -21.87 -6.03
C ILE A 413 14.01 -22.37 -4.59
N PHE A 414 12.91 -22.84 -4.00
CA PHE A 414 12.84 -23.39 -2.66
C PHE A 414 13.82 -24.56 -2.45
N GLU A 415 13.92 -25.47 -3.45
CA GLU A 415 14.86 -26.58 -3.43
C GLU A 415 16.29 -26.15 -3.73
N ARG A 416 16.49 -25.34 -4.78
CA ARG A 416 17.80 -24.86 -5.24
C ARG A 416 18.54 -24.09 -4.15
N ASP A 417 17.87 -23.15 -3.49
CA ASP A 417 18.46 -22.23 -2.51
C ASP A 417 18.41 -22.82 -1.08
N LYS A 418 18.06 -24.10 -0.93
CA LYS A 418 17.98 -24.84 0.34
C LYS A 418 17.10 -24.16 1.39
N LEU A 419 16.01 -23.54 0.97
CA LEU A 419 15.11 -22.81 1.84
C LEU A 419 14.52 -23.66 2.99
N PRO A 420 14.30 -24.99 2.89
CA PRO A 420 13.86 -25.78 4.04
C PRO A 420 14.80 -25.70 5.24
N ALA A 421 16.11 -25.80 5.01
CA ALA A 421 17.11 -25.73 6.06
C ALA A 421 17.26 -24.30 6.61
N VAL A 422 17.25 -23.30 5.71
CA VAL A 422 17.26 -21.86 6.04
C VAL A 422 16.07 -21.53 6.94
N ALA A 423 14.86 -21.87 6.51
CA ALA A 423 13.63 -21.58 7.23
C ALA A 423 13.54 -22.27 8.59
N ASN A 424 14.07 -23.51 8.72
CA ASN A 424 14.11 -24.17 10.03
C ASN A 424 14.89 -23.33 11.06
N VAL A 425 16.06 -22.81 10.68
CA VAL A 425 16.86 -21.93 11.55
C VAL A 425 16.15 -20.60 11.82
N GLU A 426 15.53 -19.99 10.80
CA GLU A 426 14.74 -18.76 10.94
C GLU A 426 13.60 -18.94 11.94
N GLN A 427 12.84 -20.03 11.81
CA GLN A 427 11.72 -20.34 12.72
C GLN A 427 12.20 -20.56 14.16
N CYS A 428 13.33 -21.25 14.34
CA CYS A 428 13.95 -21.41 15.67
C CYS A 428 14.38 -20.07 16.28
N CYS A 429 14.97 -19.17 15.47
CA CYS A 429 15.32 -17.82 15.92
C CYS A 429 14.09 -16.99 16.29
N ALA A 430 13.05 -17.05 15.48
CA ALA A 430 11.86 -16.21 15.65
C ALA A 430 10.96 -16.68 16.80
N THR A 431 10.74 -17.99 16.91
CA THR A 431 9.84 -18.58 17.93
C THR A 431 10.55 -18.93 19.24
N GLY A 432 11.87 -19.18 19.20
CA GLY A 432 12.67 -19.65 20.33
C GLY A 432 12.54 -21.15 20.58
N VAL A 433 11.84 -21.91 19.70
CA VAL A 433 11.62 -23.34 19.83
C VAL A 433 11.82 -24.07 18.49
N THR A 434 12.20 -25.35 18.57
CA THR A 434 12.27 -26.26 17.40
C THR A 434 10.85 -26.67 16.96
N ALA A 435 10.74 -27.41 15.85
CA ALA A 435 9.48 -28.00 15.41
C ALA A 435 8.82 -28.91 16.47
N GLU A 436 9.65 -29.59 17.32
CA GLU A 436 9.15 -30.41 18.41
C GLU A 436 8.82 -29.61 19.68
N GLY A 437 8.82 -28.28 19.64
CA GLY A 437 8.52 -27.43 20.80
C GLY A 437 9.63 -27.34 21.86
N LYS A 438 10.85 -27.77 21.55
CA LYS A 438 12.02 -27.77 22.45
C LYS A 438 12.90 -26.55 22.21
N SER A 439 13.63 -26.11 23.23
CA SER A 439 14.66 -25.07 23.03
C SER A 439 15.78 -25.62 22.13
N PRO A 440 16.18 -24.87 21.07
CA PRO A 440 17.25 -25.31 20.16
C PRO A 440 18.59 -25.32 20.89
N LYS A 441 19.29 -26.50 20.90
CA LYS A 441 20.57 -26.67 21.59
C LYS A 441 21.77 -26.41 20.69
N SER A 442 21.68 -26.72 19.39
CA SER A 442 22.76 -26.64 18.39
C SER A 442 22.53 -25.54 17.33
N LEU A 443 21.72 -24.52 17.66
CA LEU A 443 21.30 -23.49 16.67
C LEU A 443 22.49 -22.77 16.01
N VAL A 444 23.57 -22.51 16.76
CA VAL A 444 24.77 -21.85 16.23
C VAL A 444 25.49 -22.75 15.22
N GLU A 445 25.59 -24.04 15.51
CA GLU A 445 26.24 -25.02 14.63
C GLU A 445 25.47 -25.16 13.31
N GLU A 446 24.15 -25.29 13.39
CA GLU A 446 23.27 -25.32 12.21
C GLU A 446 23.37 -24.04 11.39
N LEU A 447 23.39 -22.87 12.07
CA LEU A 447 23.54 -21.57 11.44
C LEU A 447 24.89 -21.46 10.70
N VAL A 448 26.02 -21.82 11.34
CA VAL A 448 27.36 -21.71 10.73
C VAL A 448 27.47 -22.62 9.49
N LEU A 449 26.90 -23.83 9.52
CA LEU A 449 26.86 -24.71 8.36
C LEU A 449 26.13 -24.07 7.16
N LEU A 450 25.03 -23.35 7.39
CA LEU A 450 24.32 -22.61 6.33
C LEU A 450 25.11 -21.40 5.83
N LEU A 451 25.80 -20.68 6.73
CA LEU A 451 26.64 -19.53 6.35
C LEU A 451 27.83 -19.94 5.49
N ASP A 452 28.44 -21.11 5.75
CA ASP A 452 29.54 -21.66 4.97
C ASP A 452 29.10 -22.20 3.60
N SER A 453 27.82 -22.61 3.49
CA SER A 453 27.30 -23.19 2.25
C SER A 453 27.33 -22.18 1.09
N ARG A 454 27.71 -22.68 -0.10
CA ARG A 454 27.68 -21.90 -1.36
C ARG A 454 26.31 -21.89 -2.00
N ASP A 455 25.46 -22.85 -1.66
CA ASP A 455 24.11 -22.99 -2.21
C ASP A 455 23.13 -22.00 -1.57
N VAL A 456 23.45 -21.48 -0.37
CA VAL A 456 22.66 -20.45 0.30
C VAL A 456 23.09 -19.07 -0.21
N VAL A 457 22.17 -18.35 -0.84
CA VAL A 457 22.44 -17.01 -1.38
C VAL A 457 22.66 -15.98 -0.27
N ASN A 458 23.48 -14.96 -0.53
CA ASN A 458 23.89 -13.98 0.48
C ASN A 458 22.74 -13.28 1.17
N ILE A 459 21.67 -12.96 0.44
CA ILE A 459 20.48 -12.32 1.04
C ILE A 459 19.90 -13.17 2.19
N ASN A 460 19.84 -14.50 2.00
CA ASN A 460 19.33 -15.42 3.03
C ASN A 460 20.29 -15.52 4.22
N LYS A 461 21.61 -15.42 3.98
CA LYS A 461 22.61 -15.35 5.06
C LYS A 461 22.45 -14.08 5.91
N VAL A 462 22.20 -12.93 5.27
CA VAL A 462 21.89 -11.69 5.98
C VAL A 462 20.64 -11.84 6.85
N ARG A 463 19.58 -12.45 6.30
CA ARG A 463 18.31 -12.70 7.02
C ARG A 463 18.54 -13.56 8.26
N ILE A 464 19.24 -14.69 8.12
CA ILE A 464 19.52 -15.60 9.23
C ILE A 464 20.35 -14.90 10.33
N ILE A 465 21.40 -14.14 9.96
CA ILE A 465 22.23 -13.42 10.95
C ILE A 465 21.41 -12.34 11.66
N ALA A 466 20.58 -11.58 10.92
CA ALA A 466 19.70 -10.58 11.51
C ALA A 466 18.70 -11.18 12.52
N LEU A 467 18.12 -12.33 12.20
CA LEU A 467 17.23 -13.07 13.09
C LEU A 467 17.98 -13.64 14.31
N TYR A 468 19.17 -14.18 14.10
CA TYR A 468 20.00 -14.73 15.19
C TYR A 468 20.42 -13.64 16.20
N ILE A 469 20.83 -12.44 15.72
CA ILE A 469 21.14 -11.29 16.58
C ILE A 469 19.92 -10.92 17.43
N GLN A 470 18.72 -10.90 16.83
CA GLN A 470 17.48 -10.62 17.53
C GLN A 470 17.12 -11.71 18.54
N TYR A 471 17.33 -12.98 18.19
CA TYR A 471 17.12 -14.11 19.09
C TYR A 471 18.02 -14.03 20.33
N ARG A 472 19.30 -13.66 20.14
CA ARG A 472 20.32 -13.55 21.21
C ARG A 472 20.24 -12.24 22.01
N ASP A 473 19.36 -11.30 21.62
CA ASP A 473 19.33 -9.93 22.16
C ASP A 473 20.69 -9.24 22.07
N GLY A 474 21.31 -9.32 20.91
CA GLY A 474 22.67 -8.86 20.63
C GLY A 474 23.72 -9.99 20.73
N VAL A 475 24.80 -9.81 19.99
CA VAL A 475 25.92 -10.75 19.90
C VAL A 475 27.23 -9.99 20.14
N PRO A 476 28.21 -10.56 20.88
CA PRO A 476 29.52 -9.97 21.05
C PRO A 476 30.16 -9.61 19.70
N GLU A 477 30.92 -8.51 19.66
CA GLU A 477 31.47 -8.01 18.39
C GLU A 477 32.37 -9.01 17.69
N GLU A 478 33.18 -9.75 18.44
CA GLU A 478 34.06 -10.78 17.87
C GLU A 478 33.26 -11.93 17.22
N ASP A 479 32.21 -12.39 17.87
CA ASP A 479 31.35 -13.46 17.34
C ASP A 479 30.58 -12.96 16.12
N ARG A 480 30.13 -11.69 16.12
CA ARG A 480 29.49 -11.07 14.95
C ARG A 480 30.43 -11.00 13.77
N ARG A 481 31.69 -10.59 13.97
CA ARG A 481 32.72 -10.60 12.92
C ARG A 481 32.96 -12.00 12.35
N ARG A 482 33.00 -13.03 13.20
CA ARG A 482 33.13 -14.42 12.76
C ARG A 482 31.93 -14.84 11.89
N LEU A 483 30.70 -14.51 12.29
CA LEU A 483 29.52 -14.79 11.49
C LEU A 483 29.58 -14.12 10.11
N TYR A 484 30.04 -12.87 10.02
CA TYR A 484 30.23 -12.16 8.75
C TYR A 484 31.28 -12.82 7.86
N GLN A 485 32.39 -13.33 8.44
CA GLN A 485 33.43 -14.05 7.73
C GLN A 485 32.92 -15.39 7.18
N HIS A 486 32.24 -16.20 7.99
CA HIS A 486 31.60 -17.44 7.52
C HIS A 486 30.61 -17.20 6.38
N ALA A 487 29.80 -16.19 6.51
CA ALA A 487 28.82 -15.81 5.48
C ALA A 487 29.48 -15.18 4.22
N ARG A 488 30.72 -14.71 4.30
CA ARG A 488 31.44 -13.96 3.25
C ARG A 488 30.67 -12.70 2.81
N LEU A 489 30.11 -11.97 3.77
CA LEU A 489 29.32 -10.78 3.48
C LEU A 489 30.19 -9.62 2.99
N SER A 490 29.69 -8.92 1.96
CA SER A 490 30.22 -7.62 1.55
C SER A 490 30.00 -6.56 2.63
N LEU A 491 30.71 -5.43 2.57
CA LEU A 491 30.54 -4.34 3.52
C LEU A 491 29.09 -3.82 3.55
N ALA A 492 28.47 -3.64 2.39
CA ALA A 492 27.07 -3.20 2.31
C ALA A 492 26.08 -4.17 2.98
N GLU A 493 26.33 -5.50 2.88
CA GLU A 493 25.52 -6.51 3.56
C GLU A 493 25.74 -6.49 5.08
N GLN A 494 26.96 -6.20 5.55
CA GLN A 494 27.26 -5.97 6.96
C GLN A 494 26.59 -4.69 7.46
N ASP A 495 26.58 -3.62 6.65
CA ASP A 495 25.90 -2.37 6.97
C ASP A 495 24.39 -2.57 7.14
N ALA A 496 23.76 -3.41 6.31
CA ALA A 496 22.34 -3.77 6.47
C ALA A 496 22.04 -4.38 7.85
N ILE A 497 22.93 -5.25 8.35
CA ILE A 497 22.77 -5.86 9.68
C ILE A 497 23.07 -4.81 10.78
N ASN A 498 24.07 -3.99 10.60
CA ASN A 498 24.44 -2.94 11.56
C ASN A 498 23.33 -1.86 11.66
N ALA A 499 22.66 -1.56 10.56
CA ALA A 499 21.54 -0.61 10.51
C ALA A 499 20.32 -1.02 11.38
N LEU A 500 20.23 -2.29 11.80
CA LEU A 500 19.21 -2.74 12.77
C LEU A 500 19.26 -1.94 14.08
N LEU A 501 20.41 -1.33 14.43
CA LEU A 501 20.51 -0.45 15.57
C LEU A 501 19.56 0.75 15.47
N HIS A 502 19.37 1.28 14.25
CA HIS A 502 18.45 2.41 13.98
C HIS A 502 16.99 1.99 14.00
N MET A 503 16.73 0.69 13.92
CA MET A 503 15.40 0.10 14.07
C MET A 503 15.10 -0.36 15.51
N GLY A 504 15.91 0.03 16.49
CA GLY A 504 15.70 -0.29 17.89
C GLY A 504 16.18 -1.68 18.31
N ILE A 505 16.95 -2.38 17.45
CA ILE A 505 17.51 -3.69 17.77
C ILE A 505 18.91 -3.55 18.37
N ARG A 506 19.14 -4.20 19.50
CA ARG A 506 20.48 -4.31 20.09
C ARG A 506 21.32 -5.25 19.22
N ILE A 507 22.43 -4.75 18.68
CA ILE A 507 23.32 -5.54 17.82
C ILE A 507 24.46 -6.15 18.66
N GLY A 508 25.06 -5.31 19.52
CA GLY A 508 26.17 -5.72 20.38
C GLY A 508 25.72 -6.08 21.79
N ARG A 509 26.40 -7.05 22.42
CA ARG A 509 26.16 -7.46 23.79
C ARG A 509 27.49 -7.66 24.53
N THR A 510 27.55 -7.19 25.78
CA THR A 510 28.63 -7.46 26.72
C THR A 510 28.21 -8.55 27.71
N PRO A 511 29.14 -9.28 28.34
CA PRO A 511 28.80 -10.33 29.34
C PRO A 511 28.02 -9.81 30.55
N THR A 512 28.09 -8.49 30.80
CA THR A 512 27.41 -7.83 31.94
C THR A 512 25.98 -7.38 31.62
N ASP A 513 25.57 -7.44 30.35
CA ASP A 513 24.25 -6.98 29.92
C ASP A 513 23.15 -7.95 30.36
N LYS A 514 22.10 -7.43 31.00
CA LYS A 514 20.91 -8.19 31.37
C LYS A 514 19.97 -8.35 30.16
N ASP A 515 19.25 -9.46 30.14
CA ASP A 515 18.18 -9.67 29.14
C ASP A 515 17.05 -8.65 29.38
N THR A 516 16.87 -7.73 28.43
CA THR A 516 15.93 -6.62 28.57
C THR A 516 14.62 -6.83 27.78
N LYS A 517 14.60 -7.80 26.87
CA LYS A 517 13.43 -7.99 25.98
C LYS A 517 12.21 -8.56 26.70
N LYS A 518 11.14 -7.79 26.74
CA LYS A 518 9.78 -8.31 26.96
C LYS A 518 9.26 -8.85 25.62
N LYS A 519 9.42 -10.16 25.38
CA LYS A 519 8.86 -10.83 24.20
C LYS A 519 7.35 -10.94 24.36
N LEU A 520 6.59 -10.59 23.30
CA LEU A 520 5.19 -10.99 23.18
C LEU A 520 5.17 -12.53 23.19
N LYS A 521 4.44 -13.12 24.17
CA LYS A 521 4.38 -14.58 24.31
C LYS A 521 3.64 -15.16 23.11
N GLN A 522 4.31 -15.97 22.33
CA GLN A 522 3.65 -16.77 21.30
C GLN A 522 2.87 -17.91 21.94
N LYS A 523 1.69 -18.22 21.39
CA LYS A 523 0.92 -19.38 21.83
C LYS A 523 1.66 -20.67 21.45
N ALA A 524 1.43 -21.75 22.20
CA ALA A 524 1.91 -23.07 21.85
C ALA A 524 1.42 -23.45 20.44
N ILE A 525 2.28 -24.17 19.70
CA ILE A 525 2.02 -24.65 18.35
C ILE A 525 0.85 -25.64 18.38
N SER A 526 -0.12 -25.46 17.49
CA SER A 526 -1.18 -26.43 17.24
C SER A 526 -0.63 -27.56 16.34
N GLU A 527 -1.11 -28.78 16.50
CA GLU A 527 -0.69 -29.94 15.70
C GLU A 527 -0.97 -29.80 14.19
N GLU A 528 -1.80 -28.82 13.81
CA GLU A 528 -2.16 -28.55 12.41
C GLU A 528 -1.22 -27.55 11.70
N GLU A 529 -0.21 -26.98 12.39
CA GLU A 529 0.67 -25.98 11.81
C GLU A 529 1.86 -26.62 11.07
N TYR A 530 2.21 -26.00 9.92
CA TYR A 530 3.39 -26.40 9.15
C TYR A 530 4.68 -26.08 9.90
N ASP A 531 5.62 -27.01 9.96
CA ASP A 531 6.88 -26.89 10.71
C ASP A 531 7.73 -25.68 10.32
N LEU A 532 7.67 -25.26 9.07
CA LEU A 532 8.41 -24.11 8.54
C LEU A 532 7.62 -22.78 8.57
N SER A 533 6.40 -22.78 9.13
CA SER A 533 5.52 -21.59 9.18
C SER A 533 4.91 -21.41 10.57
N ARG A 534 5.75 -21.52 11.61
CA ARG A 534 5.33 -21.44 13.03
C ARG A 534 5.28 -20.01 13.56
N TYR A 535 6.08 -19.11 13.01
CA TYR A 535 6.13 -17.73 13.43
C TYR A 535 4.82 -17.01 13.10
N ARG A 536 4.35 -16.20 14.03
CA ARG A 536 3.16 -15.36 13.89
C ARG A 536 3.54 -13.90 14.08
N PRO A 537 3.25 -13.02 13.11
CA PRO A 537 3.52 -11.59 13.22
C PRO A 537 2.92 -10.97 14.49
N ALA A 538 3.62 -9.99 15.05
CA ALA A 538 3.15 -9.28 16.24
C ALA A 538 1.79 -8.60 16.02
N SER A 539 1.48 -8.19 14.79
CA SER A 539 0.19 -7.63 14.39
C SER A 539 -0.97 -8.60 14.64
N ARG A 540 -0.78 -9.91 14.46
CA ARG A 540 -1.77 -10.94 14.79
C ARG A 540 -2.07 -10.96 16.28
N ILE A 541 -1.03 -11.04 17.10
CA ILE A 541 -1.16 -11.08 18.57
C ILE A 541 -1.86 -9.80 19.06
N MET A 542 -1.45 -8.65 18.56
CA MET A 542 -2.05 -7.36 18.87
C MET A 542 -3.55 -7.33 18.55
N LEU A 543 -3.95 -7.82 17.38
CA LEU A 543 -5.36 -7.86 16.95
C LEU A 543 -6.19 -8.84 17.80
N GLU A 544 -5.68 -10.05 18.07
CA GLU A 544 -6.35 -11.04 18.92
C GLU A 544 -6.56 -10.50 20.34
N GLU A 545 -5.55 -9.83 20.91
CA GLU A 545 -5.65 -9.20 22.24
C GLU A 545 -6.58 -8.00 22.25
N HIS A 546 -6.56 -7.19 21.18
CA HIS A 546 -7.46 -6.03 21.03
C HIS A 546 -8.92 -6.48 21.00
N VAL A 547 -9.28 -7.43 20.15
CA VAL A 547 -10.66 -7.93 20.05
C VAL A 547 -11.08 -8.65 21.34
N GLY A 548 -10.16 -9.30 22.03
CA GLY A 548 -10.38 -9.90 23.34
C GLY A 548 -10.40 -8.92 24.52
N ASN A 549 -10.27 -7.60 24.27
CA ASN A 549 -10.14 -6.54 25.30
C ASN A 549 -9.00 -6.79 26.31
N ARG A 550 -7.92 -7.43 25.89
CA ARG A 550 -6.75 -7.74 26.72
C ARG A 550 -5.50 -6.96 26.29
N LEU A 551 -5.58 -6.18 25.21
CA LEU A 551 -4.43 -5.42 24.70
C LEU A 551 -3.96 -4.40 25.74
N ASP A 552 -2.70 -4.51 26.14
CA ASP A 552 -2.08 -3.69 27.19
C ASP A 552 -2.18 -2.19 26.86
N VAL A 553 -2.75 -1.43 27.79
CA VAL A 553 -2.95 0.03 27.66
C VAL A 553 -1.62 0.78 27.79
N ALA A 554 -0.61 0.22 28.48
CA ALA A 554 0.71 0.84 28.56
C ALA A 554 1.47 0.76 27.25
N LEU A 555 1.32 -0.36 26.50
CA LEU A 555 1.94 -0.56 25.19
C LEU A 555 1.13 0.08 24.06
N PHE A 556 -0.21 0.15 24.22
CA PHE A 556 -1.13 0.68 23.22
C PHE A 556 -2.13 1.64 23.88
N PRO A 557 -1.70 2.81 24.36
CA PRO A 557 -2.61 3.79 24.95
C PRO A 557 -3.59 4.36 23.93
N TYR A 558 -4.68 4.92 24.45
CA TYR A 558 -5.64 5.70 23.65
C TYR A 558 -5.22 7.16 23.57
N VAL A 559 -5.46 7.80 22.42
CA VAL A 559 -5.17 9.25 22.25
C VAL A 559 -6.10 10.10 23.12
N LYS A 560 -7.38 9.73 23.20
CA LYS A 560 -8.40 10.46 24.00
C LYS A 560 -9.14 9.52 24.94
N GLU A 561 -10.30 9.04 24.52
CA GLU A 561 -11.24 8.28 25.33
C GLU A 561 -11.09 6.77 25.11
N SER A 562 -11.14 6.01 26.20
CA SER A 562 -11.29 4.56 26.14
C SER A 562 -12.78 4.15 26.10
N PRO A 563 -13.14 3.01 25.47
CA PRO A 563 -14.53 2.53 25.41
C PRO A 563 -15.21 2.38 26.79
N GLY A 564 -14.43 2.18 27.87
CA GLY A 564 -14.95 2.03 29.24
C GLY A 564 -15.47 3.33 29.89
N ASN A 565 -14.93 4.49 29.49
CA ASN A 565 -15.37 5.77 30.10
C ASN A 565 -16.70 6.28 29.56
N SER A 566 -17.07 5.92 28.33
CA SER A 566 -18.36 6.30 27.75
C SER A 566 -19.54 5.55 28.37
N GLN A 567 -19.35 4.32 28.88
CA GLN A 567 -20.37 3.57 29.58
C GLN A 567 -20.60 4.13 31.01
N ALA A 568 -19.56 4.63 31.67
CA ALA A 568 -19.69 5.26 32.99
C ALA A 568 -20.43 6.60 32.95
N ALA A 569 -20.35 7.34 31.84
CA ALA A 569 -21.11 8.57 31.62
C ALA A 569 -22.60 8.31 31.31
N SER A 570 -22.90 7.20 30.60
CA SER A 570 -24.29 6.82 30.29
C SER A 570 -25.03 6.19 31.47
N LEU A 571 -24.34 5.63 32.47
CA LEU A 571 -24.92 5.08 33.69
C LEU A 571 -25.36 6.17 34.67
N ARG A 572 -25.00 7.45 34.44
CA ARG A 572 -25.52 8.61 35.21
C ARG A 572 -26.81 9.23 34.63
N ALA A 573 -27.24 8.78 33.45
CA ALA A 573 -28.57 9.12 32.93
C ALA A 573 -29.61 8.27 33.67
N GLN A 574 -30.53 8.93 34.41
CA GLN A 574 -31.58 8.29 35.18
C GLN A 574 -32.38 7.30 34.30
N PRO A 575 -32.80 6.15 34.87
CA PRO A 575 -33.61 5.21 34.12
C PRO A 575 -35.00 5.86 33.88
N VAL A 576 -35.30 6.10 32.62
CA VAL A 576 -36.66 6.38 32.19
C VAL A 576 -37.47 5.12 32.45
N GLN A 577 -38.38 5.16 33.40
CA GLN A 577 -39.34 4.09 33.64
C GLN A 577 -40.13 3.82 32.36
N GLN A 578 -39.85 2.69 31.72
CA GLN A 578 -40.67 2.19 30.61
C GLN A 578 -42.06 1.82 31.19
N ALA A 579 -43.08 2.46 30.66
CA ALA A 579 -44.45 2.09 30.95
C ALA A 579 -44.72 0.64 30.52
N PRO A 580 -45.48 -0.16 31.25
CA PRO A 580 -45.73 -1.56 30.93
C PRO A 580 -46.47 -1.67 29.59
N THR A 581 -45.84 -2.28 28.61
CA THR A 581 -46.43 -2.60 27.29
C THR A 581 -47.51 -3.64 27.47
N SER A 582 -48.73 -3.31 27.08
CA SER A 582 -49.90 -4.18 27.12
C SER A 582 -49.66 -5.45 26.30
N LEU A 583 -49.86 -6.63 26.87
CA LEU A 583 -49.75 -7.95 26.25
C LEU A 583 -50.70 -8.20 25.06
N ARG A 584 -51.58 -7.26 24.72
CA ARG A 584 -52.58 -7.37 23.64
C ARG A 584 -52.09 -6.87 22.27
N SER A 585 -50.86 -6.34 22.14
CA SER A 585 -50.33 -5.79 20.87
C SER A 585 -49.33 -6.68 20.13
N GLN A 586 -49.05 -7.89 20.61
CA GLN A 586 -48.18 -8.79 19.88
C GLN A 586 -48.93 -9.50 18.74
N LYS A 587 -48.69 -9.08 17.49
CA LYS A 587 -49.11 -9.83 16.30
C LYS A 587 -48.35 -11.17 16.26
N PRO A 588 -49.05 -12.30 15.99
CA PRO A 588 -48.41 -13.63 15.93
C PRO A 588 -47.24 -13.67 14.94
N ALA A 589 -46.19 -14.40 15.27
CA ALA A 589 -44.94 -14.49 14.49
C ALA A 589 -45.09 -14.99 13.03
N TRP A 590 -46.20 -15.66 12.71
CA TRP A 590 -46.51 -16.16 11.36
C TRP A 590 -47.05 -15.07 10.40
N HIS A 591 -47.33 -13.87 10.85
CA HIS A 591 -47.70 -12.71 10.01
C HIS A 591 -46.50 -11.89 9.50
N ARG A 592 -45.28 -12.24 9.89
CA ARG A 592 -44.07 -11.70 9.27
C ARG A 592 -43.64 -12.59 8.10
N ALA A 593 -44.13 -12.28 6.91
CA ALA A 593 -43.45 -12.72 5.70
C ALA A 593 -42.00 -12.26 5.85
N ALA A 594 -41.10 -13.22 5.99
CA ALA A 594 -39.67 -12.94 5.99
C ALA A 594 -39.31 -12.33 4.62
N LYS A 595 -39.23 -11.00 4.55
CA LYS A 595 -38.33 -10.39 3.56
C LYS A 595 -36.95 -11.03 3.82
N PRO A 596 -36.24 -11.52 2.79
CA PRO A 596 -34.89 -11.93 3.00
C PRO A 596 -34.18 -10.74 3.64
N ALA A 597 -33.75 -10.93 4.89
CA ALA A 597 -32.95 -9.94 5.59
C ALA A 597 -31.73 -9.71 4.70
N ALA A 598 -31.62 -8.53 4.12
CA ALA A 598 -30.33 -8.06 3.67
C ALA A 598 -29.43 -8.28 4.88
N VAL A 599 -28.39 -9.11 4.68
CA VAL A 599 -27.41 -9.42 5.73
C VAL A 599 -26.82 -8.07 6.14
N SER A 600 -27.32 -7.51 7.23
CA SER A 600 -26.82 -6.25 7.74
C SER A 600 -25.41 -6.53 8.23
N ASP A 601 -24.42 -5.95 7.58
CA ASP A 601 -23.01 -6.13 7.89
C ASP A 601 -22.63 -5.26 9.11
N ASN A 602 -23.11 -5.69 10.29
CA ASN A 602 -22.92 -4.98 11.57
C ASN A 602 -21.56 -5.25 12.23
N ARG A 603 -20.58 -5.76 11.46
CA ARG A 603 -19.25 -6.04 11.99
C ARG A 603 -18.55 -4.76 12.39
N GLN A 604 -17.92 -4.78 13.56
CA GLN A 604 -17.03 -3.70 13.97
C GLN A 604 -15.82 -3.64 13.04
N ARG A 605 -15.44 -2.43 12.65
CA ARG A 605 -14.21 -2.20 11.87
C ARG A 605 -13.01 -1.98 12.76
N VAL A 606 -11.89 -2.58 12.40
CA VAL A 606 -10.58 -2.36 13.00
C VAL A 606 -9.64 -1.96 11.89
N ILE A 607 -9.01 -0.80 12.02
CA ILE A 607 -8.06 -0.27 11.06
C ILE A 607 -6.68 -0.35 11.70
N VAL A 608 -5.72 -0.96 11.02
CA VAL A 608 -4.32 -1.05 11.46
C VAL A 608 -3.46 -0.29 10.46
N PHE A 609 -2.58 0.57 10.96
CA PHE A 609 -1.59 1.25 10.15
C PHE A 609 -0.19 0.99 10.70
N ILE A 610 0.70 0.47 9.86
CA ILE A 610 2.10 0.19 10.20
C ILE A 610 2.98 1.21 9.47
N ALA A 611 3.47 2.21 10.17
CA ALA A 611 4.38 3.20 9.59
C ALA A 611 5.75 2.55 9.27
N GLY A 612 6.25 2.75 8.04
CA GLY A 612 7.54 2.22 7.62
C GLY A 612 7.51 0.86 6.94
N GLY A 613 6.35 0.41 6.45
CA GLY A 613 6.22 -0.77 5.61
C GLY A 613 5.45 -1.94 6.26
N VAL A 614 4.62 -2.63 5.47
CA VAL A 614 3.87 -3.83 5.86
C VAL A 614 4.34 -5.02 5.04
N THR A 615 4.43 -6.21 5.66
CA THR A 615 4.79 -7.46 5.01
C THR A 615 3.56 -8.24 4.54
N TYR A 616 3.73 -9.13 3.57
CA TYR A 616 2.65 -10.01 3.10
C TYR A 616 2.12 -10.96 4.18
N SER A 617 2.97 -11.39 5.14
CA SER A 617 2.54 -12.19 6.28
C SER A 617 1.57 -11.41 7.19
N GLU A 618 1.84 -10.14 7.45
CA GLU A 618 0.95 -9.27 8.23
C GLU A 618 -0.38 -8.99 7.49
N ILE A 619 -0.33 -8.83 6.17
CA ILE A 619 -1.52 -8.67 5.31
C ILE A 619 -2.39 -9.92 5.41
N ARG A 620 -1.82 -11.11 5.22
CA ARG A 620 -2.54 -12.38 5.34
C ARG A 620 -3.23 -12.53 6.69
N GLU A 621 -2.55 -12.17 7.79
CA GLU A 621 -3.14 -12.26 9.12
C GLU A 621 -4.36 -11.35 9.29
N ALA A 622 -4.40 -10.19 8.64
CA ALA A 622 -5.59 -9.35 8.66
C ALA A 622 -6.80 -10.06 8.00
N TYR A 623 -6.60 -10.78 6.89
CA TYR A 623 -7.65 -11.57 6.26
C TYR A 623 -8.10 -12.75 7.13
N ASN A 624 -7.16 -13.51 7.68
CA ASN A 624 -7.46 -14.67 8.53
C ASN A 624 -8.24 -14.25 9.78
N LEU A 625 -7.78 -13.18 10.44
CA LEU A 625 -8.42 -12.68 11.65
C LEU A 625 -9.77 -12.00 11.38
N SER A 626 -9.93 -11.39 10.22
CA SER A 626 -11.21 -10.82 9.82
C SER A 626 -12.31 -11.89 9.75
N THR A 627 -11.97 -13.06 9.24
CA THR A 627 -12.87 -14.20 9.18
C THR A 627 -13.08 -14.84 10.56
N SER A 628 -11.99 -15.17 11.27
CA SER A 628 -12.05 -15.91 12.54
C SER A 628 -12.64 -15.09 13.69
N LEU A 629 -12.41 -13.76 13.73
CA LEU A 629 -12.90 -12.87 14.78
C LEU A 629 -14.22 -12.18 14.42
N ASN A 630 -14.75 -12.40 13.21
CA ASN A 630 -15.96 -11.77 12.70
C ASN A 630 -15.91 -10.23 12.78
N LYS A 631 -14.77 -9.64 12.38
CA LYS A 631 -14.52 -8.19 12.31
C LYS A 631 -14.14 -7.79 10.89
N ASP A 632 -14.39 -6.54 10.51
CA ASP A 632 -13.86 -5.98 9.28
C ASP A 632 -12.49 -5.36 9.57
N ILE A 633 -11.40 -6.07 9.27
CA ILE A 633 -10.04 -5.61 9.54
C ILE A 633 -9.46 -5.04 8.24
N TYR A 634 -9.05 -3.77 8.28
CA TYR A 634 -8.31 -3.11 7.21
C TYR A 634 -6.89 -2.86 7.69
N ILE A 635 -5.91 -3.27 6.90
CA ILE A 635 -4.49 -3.06 7.19
C ILE A 635 -3.87 -2.15 6.13
N GLY A 636 -2.99 -1.25 6.56
CA GLY A 636 -2.30 -0.38 5.64
C GLY A 636 -0.95 0.09 6.14
N SER A 637 -0.20 0.68 5.22
CA SER A 637 1.15 1.16 5.49
C SER A 637 1.56 2.25 4.51
N THR A 638 2.74 2.84 4.76
CA THR A 638 3.41 3.71 3.79
C THR A 638 3.68 2.98 2.47
N HIS A 639 4.06 1.70 2.53
CA HIS A 639 4.29 0.83 1.36
C HIS A 639 4.24 -0.64 1.78
N VAL A 640 4.20 -1.55 0.81
CA VAL A 640 4.37 -2.99 1.03
C VAL A 640 5.84 -3.34 0.83
N ILE A 641 6.43 -4.09 1.76
CA ILE A 641 7.85 -4.48 1.72
C ILE A 641 8.02 -5.96 1.40
N THR A 642 9.05 -6.27 0.61
CA THR A 642 9.57 -7.62 0.45
C THR A 642 10.88 -7.75 1.24
N PRO A 643 11.28 -8.96 1.66
CA PRO A 643 12.53 -9.15 2.40
C PRO A 643 13.75 -8.58 1.67
N ARG A 644 13.85 -8.81 0.37
CA ARG A 644 14.94 -8.28 -0.48
C ARG A 644 14.99 -6.76 -0.45
N GLN A 645 13.85 -6.10 -0.70
CA GLN A 645 13.78 -4.64 -0.69
C GLN A 645 14.12 -4.07 0.69
N PHE A 646 13.64 -4.69 1.75
CA PHE A 646 13.92 -4.25 3.12
C PHE A 646 15.42 -4.32 3.46
N VAL A 647 16.10 -5.41 3.07
CA VAL A 647 17.55 -5.53 3.25
C VAL A 647 18.30 -4.48 2.40
N ASP A 648 17.85 -4.23 1.17
CA ASP A 648 18.47 -3.22 0.30
C ASP A 648 18.28 -1.79 0.86
N ASP A 649 17.13 -1.49 1.46
CA ASP A 649 16.89 -0.20 2.13
C ASP A 649 17.73 -0.05 3.41
N LEU A 650 17.93 -1.13 4.18
CA LEU A 650 18.82 -1.13 5.35
C LEU A 650 20.29 -0.86 5.00
N LYS A 651 20.78 -1.34 3.84
CA LYS A 651 22.17 -1.08 3.37
C LYS A 651 22.49 0.40 3.29
N VAL A 652 21.50 1.24 3.05
CA VAL A 652 21.66 2.69 2.81
C VAL A 652 20.93 3.55 3.84
N LEU A 653 20.43 2.96 4.92
CA LEU A 653 19.68 3.68 5.95
C LEU A 653 20.53 4.74 6.63
N ASP A 654 21.80 4.43 6.96
CA ASP A 654 22.76 5.38 7.53
C ASP A 654 23.12 6.54 6.60
N LEU A 655 23.01 6.28 5.28
CA LEU A 655 23.26 7.27 4.24
C LEU A 655 22.01 8.11 3.89
N GLY A 656 20.93 7.97 4.67
CA GLY A 656 19.68 8.68 4.40
C GLY A 656 19.04 8.27 3.08
N GLY A 657 19.19 7.00 2.68
CA GLY A 657 18.58 6.42 1.49
C GLY A 657 19.31 6.70 0.17
N VAL A 658 20.49 7.31 0.18
CA VAL A 658 21.27 7.58 -1.04
C VAL A 658 21.56 6.27 -1.78
N GLY A 659 21.15 6.23 -3.05
CA GLY A 659 21.30 5.03 -3.90
C GLY A 659 20.19 3.98 -3.75
N SER A 660 19.19 4.21 -2.89
CA SER A 660 18.02 3.34 -2.84
C SER A 660 17.15 3.49 -4.09
N ARG A 661 16.34 2.46 -4.37
CA ARG A 661 15.40 2.48 -5.50
C ARG A 661 14.35 3.62 -5.35
N SER A 662 13.88 3.86 -4.13
CA SER A 662 12.83 4.84 -3.84
C SER A 662 13.36 6.27 -3.68
N LEU A 663 14.62 6.42 -3.29
CA LEU A 663 15.21 7.72 -2.99
C LEU A 663 16.67 7.80 -3.49
N PRO A 664 16.92 7.74 -4.83
CA PRO A 664 18.27 7.65 -5.39
C PRO A 664 19.22 8.78 -4.93
N ASN A 665 18.68 9.97 -4.74
CA ASN A 665 19.45 11.15 -4.30
C ASN A 665 19.54 11.29 -2.78
N GLY A 666 18.91 10.39 -2.02
CA GLY A 666 18.83 10.46 -0.57
C GLY A 666 17.96 11.60 -0.03
N LEU A 667 17.82 11.66 1.29
CA LEU A 667 17.07 12.70 1.97
C LEU A 667 17.74 14.06 1.75
N LYS A 668 16.96 15.10 1.41
CA LYS A 668 17.44 16.47 1.27
C LYS A 668 18.00 16.96 2.62
N GLU A 669 19.21 17.52 2.64
CA GLU A 669 19.85 18.01 3.87
C GLU A 669 19.19 19.28 4.45
N LYS A 670 18.60 20.09 3.57
CA LYS A 670 17.83 21.26 3.98
C LYS A 670 16.41 20.81 4.31
N GLY A 671 16.10 20.72 5.59
CA GLY A 671 14.71 20.74 6.06
C GLY A 671 14.13 22.11 5.73
N GLY A 672 12.95 22.16 5.10
CA GLY A 672 12.18 23.38 5.09
C GLY A 672 11.93 23.75 6.56
N GLY A 673 12.12 25.00 6.95
CA GLY A 673 11.59 25.47 8.21
C GLY A 673 10.08 25.18 8.30
N GLN A 674 9.40 25.70 9.32
CA GLN A 674 7.92 25.60 9.39
C GLN A 674 7.28 26.29 8.17
N ARG A 675 7.25 25.55 7.05
CA ARG A 675 6.58 26.01 5.82
C ARG A 675 5.10 25.58 5.84
N PRO A 676 4.23 26.31 5.14
CA PRO A 676 2.84 25.88 4.96
C PRO A 676 2.77 24.47 4.35
N PHE A 677 1.87 23.64 4.86
CA PHE A 677 1.70 22.26 4.35
C PHE A 677 1.41 22.22 2.83
N GLN A 678 0.74 23.24 2.32
CA GLN A 678 0.42 23.33 0.89
C GLN A 678 1.66 23.38 0.00
N GLU A 679 2.74 24.06 0.42
CA GLU A 679 4.01 24.09 -0.32
C GLU A 679 4.65 22.70 -0.43
N TYR A 680 4.65 21.95 0.69
CA TYR A 680 5.11 20.55 0.69
C TYR A 680 4.25 19.67 -0.24
N TYR A 681 2.93 19.85 -0.17
CA TYR A 681 1.97 19.10 -0.96
C TYR A 681 2.12 19.42 -2.47
N ASP A 682 2.30 20.67 -2.84
CA ASP A 682 2.55 21.11 -4.19
C ASP A 682 3.87 20.56 -4.74
N GLU A 683 4.94 20.54 -3.94
CA GLU A 683 6.23 19.95 -4.33
C GLU A 683 6.10 18.44 -4.58
N LYS A 684 5.39 17.72 -3.69
CA LYS A 684 5.19 16.27 -3.77
C LYS A 684 4.43 15.83 -5.03
N TYR A 685 3.43 16.59 -5.43
CA TYR A 685 2.57 16.28 -6.58
C TYR A 685 2.86 17.16 -7.80
N TYR A 686 4.01 17.82 -7.81
CA TYR A 686 4.40 18.62 -8.97
C TYR A 686 4.52 17.77 -10.22
N THR A 687 3.86 18.21 -11.31
CA THR A 687 3.93 17.56 -12.61
C THR A 687 4.33 18.58 -13.68
N LYS A 688 5.25 18.17 -14.57
CA LYS A 688 5.72 19.02 -15.64
C LYS A 688 4.70 19.04 -16.79
N ASP A 689 4.38 20.24 -17.31
CA ASP A 689 3.52 20.37 -18.48
C ASP A 689 4.19 19.78 -19.72
N ALA A 690 3.42 19.09 -20.56
CA ALA A 690 3.90 18.60 -21.85
C ALA A 690 4.28 19.78 -22.77
N PRO A 691 5.36 19.66 -23.57
CA PRO A 691 5.70 20.70 -24.51
C PRO A 691 4.56 20.89 -25.54
N PRO A 692 4.31 22.13 -25.98
CA PRO A 692 3.30 22.38 -26.99
C PRO A 692 3.65 21.63 -28.30
N PRO A 693 2.65 21.13 -29.04
CA PRO A 693 2.89 20.43 -30.28
C PRO A 693 3.69 21.35 -31.26
N PRO A 694 4.59 20.79 -32.08
CA PRO A 694 5.34 21.56 -33.05
C PRO A 694 4.36 22.29 -33.98
N ARG A 695 4.56 23.57 -34.17
CA ARG A 695 3.73 24.36 -35.10
C ARG A 695 3.77 23.70 -36.47
N PRO A 696 2.62 23.47 -37.12
CA PRO A 696 2.62 23.03 -38.51
C PRO A 696 3.48 23.97 -39.37
N PRO A 697 4.28 23.46 -40.29
CA PRO A 697 5.10 24.30 -41.16
C PRO A 697 4.19 25.31 -41.87
N PRO A 698 4.61 26.57 -42.00
CA PRO A 698 3.81 27.59 -42.65
C PRO A 698 3.42 27.10 -44.05
N ALA A 699 2.12 27.10 -44.31
CA ALA A 699 1.60 26.72 -45.61
C ALA A 699 2.27 27.58 -46.70
N THR A 700 3.11 26.96 -47.50
CA THR A 700 3.69 27.61 -48.68
C THR A 700 2.54 27.98 -49.62
N SER A 701 2.26 29.26 -49.74
CA SER A 701 1.30 29.78 -50.71
C SER A 701 1.76 29.43 -52.12
N SER A 702 1.27 28.31 -52.66
CA SER A 702 1.42 28.01 -54.06
C SER A 702 0.45 28.92 -54.85
N ARG A 703 1.05 29.87 -55.61
CA ARG A 703 0.39 30.66 -56.61
C ARG A 703 -0.28 29.74 -57.65
N PRO A 704 -1.51 29.94 -58.07
CA PRO A 704 -2.11 29.10 -59.08
C PRO A 704 -1.53 29.44 -60.44
N SER A 705 -0.91 28.49 -61.12
CA SER A 705 -0.57 28.59 -62.55
C SER A 705 -1.74 27.99 -63.36
N ASN A 706 -2.41 28.86 -64.11
CA ASN A 706 -3.40 28.50 -65.11
C ASN A 706 -2.75 27.76 -66.27
N LYS A 707 -3.08 26.49 -66.46
CA LYS A 707 -3.03 25.82 -67.78
C LYS A 707 -4.20 24.82 -67.88
N PRO A 708 -4.91 24.75 -69.02
CA PRO A 708 -6.14 23.98 -69.15
C PRO A 708 -5.84 22.50 -69.41
N ILE A 709 -6.67 21.65 -68.84
CA ILE A 709 -6.62 20.17 -69.00
C ILE A 709 -7.73 19.78 -69.99
N PRO A 710 -7.50 18.90 -70.98
CA PRO A 710 -8.56 18.30 -71.78
C PRO A 710 -9.21 17.13 -71.08
N MET A 711 -10.53 17.07 -71.20
CA MET A 711 -11.40 15.97 -70.69
C MET A 711 -11.18 14.70 -71.49
N SER A 712 -11.15 13.57 -70.79
CA SER A 712 -11.67 12.30 -71.37
C SER A 712 -12.25 11.45 -70.21
N ALA A 713 -13.47 11.03 -70.46
CA ALA A 713 -14.28 10.19 -69.58
C ALA A 713 -13.93 8.71 -69.75
N SER A 714 -13.94 7.98 -68.65
CA SER A 714 -14.49 6.60 -68.64
C SER A 714 -14.71 6.08 -67.21
N ASN A 715 -15.89 5.52 -66.99
CA ASN A 715 -16.35 4.82 -65.78
C ASN A 715 -15.53 3.55 -65.49
N SER A 716 -15.34 3.26 -64.22
CA SER A 716 -15.60 1.88 -63.71
C SER A 716 -15.50 1.85 -62.18
N TYR A 717 -16.48 1.18 -61.59
CA TYR A 717 -16.60 0.79 -60.20
C TYR A 717 -15.52 -0.18 -59.76
N SER A 718 -14.93 -0.03 -58.56
CA SER A 718 -14.54 -1.19 -57.76
C SER A 718 -14.25 -0.78 -56.30
N THR A 719 -14.75 -1.58 -55.47
CA THR A 719 -14.71 -1.88 -54.03
C THR A 719 -13.45 -1.53 -53.28
N THR A 720 -13.67 -0.93 -52.11
CA THR A 720 -12.73 -0.65 -51.03
C THR A 720 -12.21 -1.89 -50.35
N HIS A 721 -10.88 -1.98 -50.18
CA HIS A 721 -10.25 -2.77 -49.12
C HIS A 721 -9.34 -1.85 -48.31
N SER A 722 -9.53 -1.91 -47.01
CA SER A 722 -8.73 -1.30 -45.96
C SER A 722 -7.30 -1.86 -45.92
N THR A 723 -6.31 -0.99 -45.84
CA THR A 723 -4.93 -1.38 -45.52
C THR A 723 -4.39 -0.49 -44.41
N THR A 724 -3.94 -1.15 -43.35
CA THR A 724 -3.13 -0.65 -42.26
C THR A 724 -1.76 -0.15 -42.74
N PRO A 725 -1.17 0.88 -42.12
CA PRO A 725 0.19 1.32 -42.46
C PRO A 725 1.23 0.46 -41.76
N SER A 726 2.15 -0.06 -42.57
CA SER A 726 3.33 -0.75 -42.14
C SER A 726 4.45 0.23 -41.76
N TYR A 727 5.16 -0.09 -40.68
CA TYR A 727 6.40 0.56 -40.28
C TYR A 727 7.52 0.36 -41.30
N SER A 728 8.21 1.42 -41.69
CA SER A 728 9.40 1.39 -42.52
C SER A 728 10.66 1.18 -41.66
N SER A 729 11.44 0.20 -42.09
CA SER A 729 12.77 -0.15 -41.63
C SER A 729 13.81 0.93 -41.89
N TYR A 730 14.66 1.18 -40.89
CA TYR A 730 15.94 1.88 -41.11
C TYR A 730 17.00 0.90 -41.61
N LYS A 731 17.71 1.37 -42.65
CA LYS A 731 18.81 0.66 -43.31
C LYS A 731 20.10 0.75 -42.50
N ASP A 732 20.83 -0.39 -42.60
CA ASP A 732 22.22 -0.59 -42.20
C ASP A 732 23.19 0.38 -42.84
N GLU A 733 24.16 0.85 -42.05
CA GLU A 733 25.50 1.18 -42.57
C GLU A 733 26.53 0.20 -42.00
N LYS A 734 27.20 -0.47 -42.93
CA LYS A 734 28.32 -1.35 -42.70
C LYS A 734 29.58 -0.57 -42.34
N GLU A 735 30.30 -1.00 -41.33
CA GLU A 735 31.77 -0.92 -41.32
C GLU A 735 32.38 -2.24 -40.88
N GLU A 736 33.19 -2.80 -41.78
CA GLU A 736 34.08 -3.93 -41.58
C GLU A 736 35.21 -3.57 -40.59
N LYS A 737 35.58 -4.52 -39.74
CA LYS A 737 37.01 -4.91 -39.55
C LYS A 737 37.20 -6.16 -38.70
N LYS A 738 37.76 -7.14 -39.41
CA LYS A 738 38.83 -8.11 -39.03
C LYS A 738 38.71 -8.99 -37.77
N LYS A 739 38.56 -10.27 -38.13
CA LYS A 739 39.10 -11.50 -37.54
C LYS A 739 40.19 -11.37 -36.46
N LYS A 740 40.00 -12.12 -35.35
CA LYS A 740 41.06 -13.03 -34.86
C LYS A 740 40.41 -14.25 -34.18
N ARG A 741 40.91 -15.43 -34.61
CA ARG A 741 40.65 -16.76 -34.07
C ARG A 741 41.28 -16.92 -32.69
N GLY A 742 40.68 -17.71 -31.82
CA GLY A 742 41.27 -18.23 -30.59
C GLY A 742 40.39 -19.34 -30.02
N LEU A 743 40.72 -20.56 -30.43
CA LEU A 743 40.34 -21.82 -29.79
C LEU A 743 40.64 -21.78 -28.29
N PHE A 744 39.79 -22.32 -27.42
CA PHE A 744 40.14 -23.39 -26.51
C PHE A 744 38.88 -24.00 -25.87
N ARG A 745 38.83 -25.33 -25.96
CA ARG A 745 37.98 -26.25 -25.20
C ARG A 745 38.49 -26.33 -23.74
N PHE A 746 37.59 -26.36 -22.76
CA PHE A 746 37.40 -27.49 -21.85
C PHE A 746 36.07 -27.26 -21.11
#